data_26a86bab5627230deba552f70cf129a8
#
_entry.id   26a86bab5627230deba552f70cf129a8
#
_cell.length_a   1.000
_cell.length_b   1.000
_cell.length_c   1.000
_cell.angle_alpha   90.00
_cell.angle_beta   90.00
_cell.angle_gamma   90.00
#
_symmetry.space_group_name_H-M   'P 1'
#
loop_
_entity.id
_entity.type
_entity.pdbx_description
1 polymer ?
#
loop_
_entity_poly.entity_id
_entity_poly.type
_entity_poly.pdbx_seq_one_letter_code
_entity_poly.pdbx_strand_id
1 'polypeptide(L)'
;MGIARANVRRSRWAVASGPVAGAFALAIFFGLDFVGATLEVMGFSDEKAYSLILHRYGWQIVRDQLRVLAVYLVAGAIFGGLGTLAGSWWERARGRSLSNARRMLWSVATALVLHGYVFARSVVHYPQLYSEAFYDRGGFRRTAMVWLTEHSSARALDAVLVLLVIVILGLPLAKAHGRSVALTFVKRRATKRSLRWLGPLAFLIVLIATALFVRRHHLRHSARQPNVLLLAVDSLRADRVFGPDAARRFPSLAQLASRGVRFDEAHVTVPRTFPSFVTLLTGRYPHHHGIRHMFPSAAERAAIGPALPSVLRDHGYRTSVISDYAGEIFSRTPMGFQTIDVPYFDMKTIVSLRGLQVHPNVLPYATSELGRRLFPAVNAMPELSDPARLAKRALAELDRAGDQPFFMTVFFSAAHFPYASPDPYYRRYGGHDYDGPYRYQKPPLAPAPAGEADRRQIRALYDGAVAATDAAIGRILARLADDGLADDTIVVLLADHGENLYDFEDRGMGHGDHLRGSAADHVPWVWLDPHDHLVPHDVPGLVRDVDFAPTLSKLLGIPSPPTDGVDLGPLLRGTKSTLDLDAFQETELWFTSNGPGFGPDERLPYPTITGVSDMAPDDDIYLRPEWQDTVVVAKHRALRTDRWKLLYRPTRQGVLWSLYDLQHDPDERQDVLAEHPDVAASLEHKLKAWMLQDPRMTMRGDFLVPK
;
A
#
# COMPACT_ATOMS: atom_id res chain seq x y z
N MET A 1 56.22 27.98 19.57
CA MET A 1 54.75 27.96 19.35
C MET A 1 54.31 27.48 17.95
N GLY A 2 55.10 27.61 16.91
CA GLY A 2 54.80 27.20 15.53
C GLY A 2 54.74 25.68 15.30
N ILE A 3 55.64 24.93 15.88
CA ILE A 3 55.78 23.46 15.67
C ILE A 3 54.61 22.68 16.33
N ALA A 4 54.14 23.13 17.49
CA ALA A 4 52.97 22.49 18.17
C ALA A 4 51.66 22.69 17.38
N ARG A 5 51.46 23.85 16.75
CA ARG A 5 50.28 24.12 15.90
C ARG A 5 50.31 23.32 14.58
N ALA A 6 51.51 23.10 13.99
CA ALA A 6 51.67 22.28 12.78
C ALA A 6 51.38 20.79 13.05
N ASN A 7 51.81 20.25 14.23
CA ASN A 7 51.53 18.87 14.61
C ASN A 7 50.07 18.65 14.97
N VAL A 8 49.37 19.58 15.59
CA VAL A 8 47.91 19.52 15.87
C VAL A 8 47.10 19.59 14.56
N ARG A 9 47.48 20.43 13.60
CA ARG A 9 46.86 20.45 12.27
C ARG A 9 47.09 19.15 11.51
N ARG A 10 48.33 18.61 11.47
CA ARG A 10 48.63 17.32 10.81
C ARG A 10 47.86 16.16 11.46
N SER A 11 47.64 16.15 12.78
CA SER A 11 46.85 15.12 13.44
C SER A 11 45.33 15.22 13.11
N ARG A 12 44.80 16.43 13.03
CA ARG A 12 43.38 16.67 12.65
C ARG A 12 43.11 16.26 11.20
N TRP A 13 43.98 16.62 10.26
CA TRP A 13 43.86 16.17 8.86
C TRP A 13 44.00 14.66 8.72
N ALA A 14 44.87 14.03 9.49
CA ALA A 14 45.01 12.59 9.50
C ALA A 14 43.74 11.86 9.98
N VAL A 15 43.01 12.40 10.95
CA VAL A 15 41.75 11.82 11.45
C VAL A 15 40.60 12.03 10.45
N ALA A 16 40.56 13.17 9.78
CA ALA A 16 39.52 13.50 8.81
C ALA A 16 39.65 12.75 7.46
N SER A 17 40.84 12.24 7.11
CA SER A 17 41.08 11.61 5.80
C SER A 17 40.27 10.36 5.53
N GLY A 18 39.90 9.59 6.55
CA GLY A 18 39.08 8.38 6.40
C GLY A 18 37.64 8.65 6.05
N PRO A 19 36.89 9.43 6.86
CA PRO A 19 35.52 9.85 6.51
C PRO A 19 35.43 10.50 5.14
N VAL A 20 36.38 11.37 4.78
CA VAL A 20 36.44 12.03 3.47
C VAL A 20 36.61 11.00 2.34
N ALA A 21 37.54 10.04 2.49
CA ALA A 21 37.73 8.99 1.50
C ALA A 21 36.47 8.11 1.29
N GLY A 22 35.79 7.76 2.38
CA GLY A 22 34.52 7.04 2.31
C GLY A 22 33.42 7.85 1.62
N ALA A 23 33.31 9.16 1.92
CA ALA A 23 32.36 10.06 1.26
C ALA A 23 32.58 10.12 -0.25
N PHE A 24 33.83 10.30 -0.70
CA PHE A 24 34.17 10.28 -2.12
C PHE A 24 33.88 8.94 -2.77
N ALA A 25 34.17 7.81 -2.10
CA ALA A 25 33.92 6.48 -2.63
C ALA A 25 32.42 6.26 -2.94
N LEU A 26 31.49 6.71 -2.07
CA LEU A 26 30.06 6.59 -2.34
C LEU A 26 29.53 7.68 -3.30
N ALA A 27 30.13 8.88 -3.32
CA ALA A 27 29.77 9.91 -4.30
C ALA A 27 29.99 9.48 -5.76
N ILE A 28 30.86 8.52 -6.01
CA ILE A 28 31.06 7.91 -7.34
C ILE A 28 29.75 7.27 -7.84
N PHE A 29 28.98 6.60 -6.96
CA PHE A 29 27.69 6.02 -7.33
C PHE A 29 26.67 7.08 -7.77
N PHE A 30 26.65 8.23 -7.08
CA PHE A 30 25.84 9.37 -7.55
C PHE A 30 26.20 9.77 -8.98
N GLY A 31 27.49 9.93 -9.28
CA GLY A 31 27.95 10.30 -10.62
C GLY A 31 27.58 9.25 -11.67
N LEU A 32 27.74 7.96 -11.35
CA LEU A 32 27.39 6.86 -12.27
C LEU A 32 25.88 6.79 -12.55
N ASP A 33 25.06 6.90 -11.50
CA ASP A 33 23.60 6.90 -11.62
C ASP A 33 23.13 8.15 -12.41
N PHE A 34 23.70 9.34 -12.11
CA PHE A 34 23.36 10.58 -12.78
C PHE A 34 23.68 10.55 -14.28
N VAL A 35 24.86 10.05 -14.66
CA VAL A 35 25.25 9.90 -16.08
C VAL A 35 24.33 8.91 -16.77
N GLY A 36 24.02 7.77 -16.13
CA GLY A 36 23.07 6.79 -16.65
C GLY A 36 21.70 7.39 -16.93
N ALA A 37 21.15 8.14 -15.97
CA ALA A 37 19.88 8.84 -16.10
C ALA A 37 19.87 9.89 -17.22
N THR A 38 20.96 10.66 -17.36
CA THR A 38 21.05 11.70 -18.41
C THR A 38 21.04 11.06 -19.81
N LEU A 39 21.68 9.91 -19.98
CA LEU A 39 21.69 9.17 -21.25
C LEU A 39 20.30 8.62 -21.58
N GLU A 40 19.52 8.20 -20.61
CA GLU A 40 18.13 7.73 -20.81
C GLU A 40 17.18 8.88 -21.16
N VAL A 41 17.30 10.02 -20.50
CA VAL A 41 16.47 11.21 -20.76
C VAL A 41 16.69 11.77 -22.17
N MET A 42 17.88 11.66 -22.71
CA MET A 42 18.17 12.08 -24.11
C MET A 42 17.41 11.24 -25.16
N GLY A 43 16.79 10.11 -24.76
CA GLY A 43 15.93 9.28 -25.62
C GLY A 43 14.43 9.63 -25.57
N PHE A 44 13.99 10.61 -24.78
CA PHE A 44 12.58 11.00 -24.70
C PHE A 44 12.13 11.81 -25.92
N SER A 45 11.04 11.36 -26.56
CA SER A 45 10.52 11.92 -27.81
C SER A 45 9.63 13.17 -27.65
N ASP A 46 9.23 13.56 -26.44
CA ASP A 46 8.32 14.70 -26.19
C ASP A 46 9.06 15.87 -25.52
N GLU A 47 9.69 16.70 -26.36
CA GLU A 47 10.41 17.91 -25.91
C GLU A 47 9.52 18.92 -25.19
N LYS A 48 8.21 18.99 -25.52
CA LYS A 48 7.29 19.95 -24.90
C LYS A 48 6.96 19.59 -23.48
N ALA A 49 6.65 18.32 -23.21
CA ALA A 49 6.38 17.82 -21.86
C ALA A 49 7.62 17.97 -20.97
N TYR A 50 8.81 17.64 -21.51
CA TYR A 50 10.07 17.79 -20.80
C TYR A 50 10.40 19.25 -20.45
N SER A 51 10.24 20.18 -21.40
CA SER A 51 10.48 21.60 -21.17
C SER A 51 9.54 22.19 -20.11
N LEU A 52 8.27 21.77 -20.10
CA LEU A 52 7.28 22.17 -19.11
C LEU A 52 7.66 21.68 -17.70
N ILE A 53 8.07 20.42 -17.58
CA ILE A 53 8.52 19.84 -16.31
C ILE A 53 9.75 20.57 -15.79
N LEU A 54 10.76 20.82 -16.62
CA LEU A 54 11.96 21.55 -16.22
C LEU A 54 11.67 22.99 -15.81
N HIS A 55 10.78 23.68 -16.55
CA HIS A 55 10.41 25.04 -16.22
C HIS A 55 9.71 25.14 -14.86
N ARG A 56 8.77 24.23 -14.59
CA ARG A 56 7.96 24.29 -13.37
C ARG A 56 8.65 23.64 -12.17
N TYR A 57 9.37 22.53 -12.37
CA TYR A 57 9.95 21.72 -11.29
C TYR A 57 11.48 21.68 -11.27
N GLY A 58 12.16 22.44 -12.14
CA GLY A 58 13.63 22.38 -12.27
C GLY A 58 14.36 22.62 -10.96
N TRP A 59 13.91 23.59 -10.15
CA TRP A 59 14.50 23.84 -8.82
C TRP A 59 14.25 22.70 -7.84
N GLN A 60 13.09 22.08 -7.89
CA GLN A 60 12.78 20.90 -7.08
C GLN A 60 13.69 19.72 -7.45
N ILE A 61 13.85 19.47 -8.76
CA ILE A 61 14.76 18.40 -9.25
C ILE A 61 16.18 18.65 -8.73
N VAL A 62 16.71 19.87 -8.87
CA VAL A 62 18.05 20.22 -8.36
C VAL A 62 18.14 20.00 -6.85
N ARG A 63 17.17 20.44 -6.08
CA ARG A 63 17.12 20.27 -4.64
C ARG A 63 17.11 18.79 -4.24
N ASP A 64 16.34 17.95 -4.94
CA ASP A 64 16.24 16.53 -4.65
C ASP A 64 17.54 15.81 -5.05
N GLN A 65 18.20 16.18 -6.15
CA GLN A 65 19.53 15.70 -6.53
C GLN A 65 20.61 16.06 -5.49
N LEU A 66 20.56 17.28 -4.95
CA LEU A 66 21.48 17.70 -3.88
C LEU A 66 21.24 16.88 -2.58
N ARG A 67 20.00 16.57 -2.26
CA ARG A 67 19.68 15.68 -1.14
C ARG A 67 20.21 14.26 -1.35
N VAL A 68 20.06 13.71 -2.55
CA VAL A 68 20.62 12.41 -2.93
C VAL A 68 22.14 12.41 -2.76
N LEU A 69 22.83 13.42 -3.30
CA LEU A 69 24.28 13.57 -3.13
C LEU A 69 24.67 13.68 -1.65
N ALA A 70 23.95 14.45 -0.86
CA ALA A 70 24.20 14.59 0.58
C ALA A 70 24.07 13.25 1.31
N VAL A 71 23.10 12.40 0.96
CA VAL A 71 22.95 11.05 1.54
C VAL A 71 24.18 10.19 1.24
N TYR A 72 24.69 10.19 0.01
CA TYR A 72 25.92 9.46 -0.34
C TYR A 72 27.13 9.96 0.44
N LEU A 73 27.29 11.28 0.54
CA LEU A 73 28.41 11.89 1.27
C LEU A 73 28.35 11.56 2.77
N VAL A 74 27.19 11.66 3.39
CA VAL A 74 27.01 11.38 4.83
C VAL A 74 27.19 9.89 5.10
N ALA A 75 26.54 9.00 4.35
CA ALA A 75 26.67 7.56 4.51
C ALA A 75 28.14 7.12 4.30
N GLY A 76 28.78 7.62 3.24
CA GLY A 76 30.18 7.35 2.97
C GLY A 76 31.11 7.86 4.07
N ALA A 77 30.88 9.03 4.62
CA ALA A 77 31.64 9.58 5.74
C ALA A 77 31.51 8.71 7.01
N ILE A 78 30.27 8.28 7.32
CA ILE A 78 30.02 7.38 8.47
C ILE A 78 30.74 6.04 8.26
N PHE A 79 30.55 5.41 7.11
CA PHE A 79 31.16 4.11 6.81
C PHE A 79 32.69 4.19 6.73
N GLY A 80 33.24 5.26 6.14
CA GLY A 80 34.66 5.53 6.11
C GLY A 80 35.25 5.78 7.51
N GLY A 81 34.49 6.45 8.38
CA GLY A 81 34.84 6.62 9.79
C GLY A 81 34.90 5.28 10.52
N LEU A 82 33.93 4.40 10.34
CA LEU A 82 33.93 3.04 10.88
C LEU A 82 35.11 2.24 10.37
N GLY A 83 35.47 2.36 9.09
CA GLY A 83 36.66 1.74 8.50
C GLY A 83 37.96 2.24 9.13
N THR A 84 38.06 3.54 9.41
CA THR A 84 39.21 4.11 10.15
C THR A 84 39.31 3.52 11.55
N LEU A 85 38.18 3.36 12.27
CA LEU A 85 38.16 2.75 13.60
C LEU A 85 38.58 1.28 13.55
N ALA A 86 37.98 0.51 12.64
CA ALA A 86 38.32 -0.90 12.45
C ALA A 86 39.78 -1.13 12.07
N GLY A 87 40.30 -0.34 11.12
CA GLY A 87 41.70 -0.38 10.73
C GLY A 87 42.63 0.02 11.86
N SER A 88 42.29 1.04 12.64
CA SER A 88 43.07 1.46 13.82
C SER A 88 43.11 0.36 14.89
N TRP A 89 41.95 -0.29 15.13
CA TRP A 89 41.87 -1.45 16.02
C TRP A 89 42.76 -2.60 15.54
N TRP A 90 42.68 -2.97 14.27
CA TRP A 90 43.42 -4.06 13.65
C TRP A 90 44.94 -3.86 13.67
N GLU A 91 45.39 -2.65 13.34
CA GLU A 91 46.86 -2.35 13.34
C GLU A 91 47.43 -2.24 14.77
N ARG A 92 46.66 -1.67 15.73
CA ARG A 92 47.09 -1.63 17.15
C ARG A 92 47.24 -3.03 17.74
N ALA A 93 46.34 -3.95 17.45
CA ALA A 93 46.44 -5.33 17.90
C ALA A 93 47.65 -6.08 17.31
N ARG A 94 48.25 -5.53 16.23
CA ARG A 94 49.52 -6.02 15.63
C ARG A 94 50.76 -5.23 16.07
N GLY A 95 50.59 -4.29 17.02
CA GLY A 95 51.68 -3.44 17.48
C GLY A 95 52.14 -2.39 16.45
N ARG A 96 51.28 -2.03 15.49
CA ARG A 96 51.63 -1.10 14.40
C ARG A 96 50.76 0.15 14.47
N SER A 97 51.27 1.26 13.95
CA SER A 97 50.46 2.48 13.72
C SER A 97 49.77 2.43 12.35
N LEU A 98 48.56 2.96 12.26
CA LEU A 98 47.82 3.06 11.01
C LEU A 98 48.37 4.20 10.14
N SER A 99 49.03 3.87 9.02
CA SER A 99 49.46 4.87 8.04
C SER A 99 48.30 5.49 7.30
N ASN A 100 48.44 6.69 6.72
CA ASN A 100 47.39 7.38 5.98
C ASN A 100 46.85 6.56 4.80
N ALA A 101 47.74 5.92 4.03
CA ALA A 101 47.36 5.07 2.90
C ALA A 101 46.50 3.87 3.36
N ARG A 102 46.89 3.17 4.43
CA ARG A 102 46.09 2.08 5.00
C ARG A 102 44.77 2.56 5.60
N ARG A 103 44.78 3.76 6.20
CA ARG A 103 43.53 4.38 6.70
C ARG A 103 42.54 4.62 5.57
N MET A 104 42.96 5.21 4.46
CA MET A 104 42.14 5.43 3.29
C MET A 104 41.64 4.09 2.73
N LEU A 105 42.51 3.08 2.60
CA LEU A 105 42.13 1.75 2.14
C LEU A 105 41.06 1.11 3.02
N TRP A 106 41.24 1.09 4.34
CA TRP A 106 40.23 0.59 5.28
C TRP A 106 38.91 1.35 5.17
N SER A 107 38.96 2.69 5.02
CA SER A 107 37.77 3.53 4.92
C SER A 107 37.00 3.28 3.64
N VAL A 108 37.66 3.22 2.49
CA VAL A 108 37.04 2.93 1.20
C VAL A 108 36.49 1.51 1.18
N ALA A 109 37.29 0.52 1.58
CA ALA A 109 36.82 -0.87 1.62
C ALA A 109 35.60 -1.06 2.52
N THR A 110 35.61 -0.48 3.72
CA THR A 110 34.48 -0.56 4.63
C THR A 110 33.24 0.16 4.06
N ALA A 111 33.43 1.34 3.44
CA ALA A 111 32.34 2.07 2.82
C ALA A 111 31.68 1.25 1.69
N LEU A 112 32.47 0.64 0.83
CA LEU A 112 31.98 -0.20 -0.26
C LEU A 112 31.30 -1.48 0.25
N VAL A 113 31.88 -2.16 1.25
CA VAL A 113 31.29 -3.38 1.83
C VAL A 113 29.96 -3.09 2.53
N LEU A 114 29.90 -2.04 3.35
CA LEU A 114 28.66 -1.69 4.05
C LEU A 114 27.59 -1.17 3.08
N HIS A 115 27.98 -0.39 2.08
CA HIS A 115 27.06 0.02 1.02
C HIS A 115 26.54 -1.19 0.24
N GLY A 116 27.43 -2.10 -0.18
CA GLY A 116 27.05 -3.33 -0.87
C GLY A 116 26.12 -4.21 -0.04
N TYR A 117 26.36 -4.31 1.28
CA TYR A 117 25.46 -5.02 2.19
C TYR A 117 24.07 -4.37 2.26
N VAL A 118 24.02 -3.05 2.50
CA VAL A 118 22.74 -2.31 2.59
C VAL A 118 21.96 -2.41 1.28
N PHE A 119 22.67 -2.31 0.15
CA PHE A 119 22.11 -2.47 -1.19
C PHE A 119 21.58 -3.89 -1.42
N ALA A 120 22.40 -4.92 -1.21
CA ALA A 120 22.00 -6.32 -1.39
C ALA A 120 20.80 -6.68 -0.51
N ARG A 121 20.81 -6.24 0.74
CA ARG A 121 19.69 -6.44 1.67
C ARG A 121 18.39 -5.80 1.16
N SER A 122 18.49 -4.59 0.61
CA SER A 122 17.33 -3.89 0.02
C SER A 122 16.82 -4.58 -1.24
N VAL A 123 17.73 -5.05 -2.12
CA VAL A 123 17.36 -5.82 -3.32
C VAL A 123 16.62 -7.12 -2.95
N VAL A 124 17.10 -7.84 -1.94
CA VAL A 124 16.43 -9.07 -1.48
C VAL A 124 15.07 -8.76 -0.85
N HIS A 125 14.95 -7.68 -0.10
CA HIS A 125 13.72 -7.35 0.61
C HIS A 125 12.63 -6.74 -0.28
N TYR A 126 13.04 -5.87 -1.23
CA TYR A 126 12.16 -5.16 -2.18
C TYR A 126 12.69 -5.26 -3.61
N PRO A 127 12.76 -6.47 -4.22
CA PRO A 127 13.35 -6.63 -5.54
C PRO A 127 12.62 -5.83 -6.62
N GLN A 128 11.33 -5.61 -6.45
CA GLN A 128 10.50 -4.83 -7.37
C GLN A 128 11.02 -3.39 -7.59
N LEU A 129 11.65 -2.77 -6.57
CA LEU A 129 12.26 -1.44 -6.71
C LEU A 129 13.44 -1.39 -7.67
N TYR A 130 14.06 -2.54 -7.90
CA TYR A 130 15.28 -2.69 -8.67
C TYR A 130 15.03 -3.40 -10.01
N SER A 131 13.79 -3.84 -10.27
CA SER A 131 13.46 -4.63 -11.46
C SER A 131 13.83 -3.88 -12.74
N GLU A 132 13.37 -2.65 -12.91
CA GLU A 132 13.66 -1.83 -14.09
C GLU A 132 15.17 -1.60 -14.30
N ALA A 133 15.92 -1.30 -13.22
CA ALA A 133 17.34 -0.97 -13.31
C ALA A 133 18.27 -2.18 -13.50
N PHE A 134 17.85 -3.37 -13.05
CA PHE A 134 18.70 -4.56 -13.01
C PHE A 134 18.12 -5.76 -13.75
N TYR A 135 16.85 -6.11 -13.51
CA TYR A 135 16.25 -7.30 -14.09
C TYR A 135 15.89 -7.09 -15.56
N ASP A 136 15.19 -6.01 -15.89
CA ASP A 136 14.68 -5.74 -17.21
C ASP A 136 15.78 -5.39 -18.23
N ARG A 137 16.92 -4.89 -17.74
CA ARG A 137 18.10 -4.60 -18.57
C ARG A 137 18.86 -5.84 -19.04
N GLY A 138 18.56 -7.02 -18.47
CA GLY A 138 19.18 -8.27 -18.87
C GLY A 138 20.67 -8.43 -18.51
N GLY A 139 21.34 -9.42 -19.12
CA GLY A 139 22.76 -9.67 -18.96
C GLY A 139 23.18 -9.97 -17.52
N PHE A 140 24.42 -9.60 -17.16
CA PHE A 140 24.99 -9.85 -15.84
C PHE A 140 24.16 -9.27 -14.69
N ARG A 141 23.55 -8.10 -14.89
CA ARG A 141 22.71 -7.43 -13.86
C ARG A 141 21.52 -8.30 -13.48
N ARG A 142 20.78 -8.83 -14.47
CA ARG A 142 19.67 -9.76 -14.28
C ARG A 142 20.11 -11.01 -13.54
N THR A 143 21.19 -11.66 -14.01
CA THR A 143 21.72 -12.89 -13.41
C THR A 143 22.13 -12.65 -11.94
N ALA A 144 22.83 -11.56 -11.65
CA ALA A 144 23.24 -11.22 -10.29
C ALA A 144 22.06 -10.95 -9.37
N MET A 145 21.05 -10.23 -9.83
CA MET A 145 19.82 -9.94 -9.07
C MET A 145 19.04 -11.23 -8.79
N VAL A 146 18.81 -12.07 -9.80
CA VAL A 146 18.12 -13.35 -9.65
C VAL A 146 18.88 -14.24 -8.68
N TRP A 147 20.21 -14.39 -8.85
CA TRP A 147 21.01 -15.19 -7.94
C TRP A 147 20.90 -14.70 -6.49
N LEU A 148 20.97 -13.39 -6.27
CA LEU A 148 20.87 -12.80 -4.93
C LEU A 148 19.50 -13.04 -4.30
N THR A 149 18.42 -12.85 -5.05
CA THR A 149 17.05 -13.03 -4.54
C THR A 149 16.67 -14.49 -4.32
N GLU A 150 17.23 -15.43 -5.10
CA GLU A 150 16.95 -16.87 -4.95
C GLU A 150 17.77 -17.52 -3.83
N HIS A 151 19.04 -17.12 -3.65
CA HIS A 151 19.97 -17.80 -2.75
C HIS A 151 20.20 -17.06 -1.43
N SER A 152 19.57 -15.89 -1.24
CA SER A 152 19.74 -15.09 -0.03
C SER A 152 18.40 -14.70 0.58
N SER A 153 18.46 -14.40 1.87
CA SER A 153 17.38 -13.71 2.59
C SER A 153 17.95 -12.53 3.35
N ALA A 154 17.10 -11.56 3.70
CA ALA A 154 17.54 -10.42 4.50
C ALA A 154 18.19 -10.88 5.81
N ARG A 155 17.64 -11.92 6.47
CA ARG A 155 18.20 -12.51 7.70
C ARG A 155 19.55 -13.18 7.47
N ALA A 156 19.75 -13.86 6.35
CA ALA A 156 21.04 -14.48 6.02
C ALA A 156 22.12 -13.41 5.81
N LEU A 157 21.80 -12.33 5.11
CA LEU A 157 22.73 -11.20 4.93
C LEU A 157 23.05 -10.51 6.26
N ASP A 158 22.07 -10.33 7.15
CA ASP A 158 22.28 -9.81 8.50
C ASP A 158 23.25 -10.71 9.30
N ALA A 159 23.09 -12.03 9.23
CA ALA A 159 23.96 -12.99 9.89
C ALA A 159 25.42 -12.95 9.33
N VAL A 160 25.57 -12.81 8.00
CA VAL A 160 26.89 -12.66 7.36
C VAL A 160 27.59 -11.38 7.84
N LEU A 161 26.85 -10.25 7.93
CA LEU A 161 27.41 -9.00 8.45
C LEU A 161 27.86 -9.14 9.90
N VAL A 162 27.03 -9.76 10.77
CA VAL A 162 27.38 -10.00 12.18
C VAL A 162 28.63 -10.87 12.28
N LEU A 163 28.71 -11.95 11.50
CA LEU A 163 29.88 -12.82 11.46
C LEU A 163 31.14 -12.05 11.01
N LEU A 164 31.02 -11.23 9.97
CA LEU A 164 32.14 -10.39 9.49
C LEU A 164 32.61 -9.43 10.58
N VAL A 165 31.72 -8.79 11.31
CA VAL A 165 32.06 -7.90 12.44
C VAL A 165 32.75 -8.70 13.56
N ILE A 166 32.23 -9.88 13.92
CA ILE A 166 32.89 -10.76 14.92
C ILE A 166 34.29 -11.13 14.49
N VAL A 167 34.48 -11.50 13.22
CA VAL A 167 35.82 -11.85 12.68
C VAL A 167 36.75 -10.65 12.71
N ILE A 168 36.32 -9.48 12.25
CA ILE A 168 37.14 -8.26 12.24
C ILE A 168 37.55 -7.83 13.66
N LEU A 169 36.63 -7.95 14.63
CA LEU A 169 36.90 -7.57 16.02
C LEU A 169 37.62 -8.68 16.80
N GLY A 170 37.30 -9.95 16.55
CA GLY A 170 37.78 -11.11 17.31
C GLY A 170 39.17 -11.64 16.92
N LEU A 171 39.51 -11.66 15.62
CA LEU A 171 40.84 -12.17 15.16
C LEU A 171 42.04 -11.42 15.76
N PRO A 172 42.02 -10.08 15.92
CA PRO A 172 43.09 -9.38 16.60
C PRO A 172 43.20 -9.74 18.09
N LEU A 173 42.04 -9.96 18.77
CA LEU A 173 42.02 -10.38 20.18
C LEU A 173 42.60 -11.78 20.36
N ALA A 174 42.27 -12.73 19.51
CA ALA A 174 42.78 -14.09 19.57
C ALA A 174 44.32 -14.12 19.37
N LYS A 175 44.86 -13.26 18.50
CA LYS A 175 46.32 -13.13 18.30
C LYS A 175 47.04 -12.38 19.44
N ALA A 176 46.34 -11.46 20.13
CA ALA A 176 46.89 -10.76 21.28
C ALA A 176 46.93 -11.67 22.54
N HIS A 177 46.04 -12.67 22.63
CA HIS A 177 46.01 -13.63 23.74
C HIS A 177 47.08 -14.71 23.65
N GLY A 178 47.76 -14.90 22.50
CA GLY A 178 48.92 -15.75 22.37
C GLY A 178 50.20 -15.20 23.06
N ARG A 179 50.15 -13.98 23.61
CA ARG A 179 51.17 -13.36 24.44
C ARG A 179 50.49 -12.81 25.71
N SER A 180 50.43 -13.67 26.74
CA SER A 180 50.12 -13.40 28.16
C SER A 180 49.41 -12.07 28.49
N VAL A 181 48.10 -12.06 28.38
CA VAL A 181 47.19 -11.28 29.24
C VAL A 181 46.04 -12.22 29.64
N ALA A 182 46.41 -13.26 30.38
CA ALA A 182 45.44 -14.08 31.08
C ALA A 182 44.97 -13.29 32.33
N LEU A 183 43.66 -13.13 32.44
CA LEU A 183 42.94 -13.05 33.71
C LEU A 183 43.18 -11.82 34.63
N THR A 184 43.12 -10.60 34.15
CA THR A 184 42.97 -9.45 35.06
C THR A 184 41.62 -8.72 34.96
N PHE A 185 40.73 -9.14 34.08
CA PHE A 185 39.45 -8.43 33.91
C PHE A 185 38.24 -9.08 34.63
N VAL A 186 38.38 -10.23 35.28
CA VAL A 186 37.28 -10.94 35.99
C VAL A 186 37.37 -10.81 37.52
N LYS A 187 38.29 -10.03 38.07
CA LYS A 187 38.30 -9.76 39.53
C LYS A 187 38.10 -8.29 39.88
N ARG A 188 37.17 -7.59 39.24
CA ARG A 188 36.48 -6.52 39.98
C ARG A 188 35.31 -7.16 40.73
N ARG A 189 35.57 -7.38 42.05
CA ARG A 189 34.57 -7.72 43.05
C ARG A 189 33.40 -6.75 42.85
N ALA A 190 32.28 -7.24 42.27
CA ALA A 190 30.99 -6.63 42.51
C ALA A 190 30.81 -6.64 44.01
N THR A 191 30.93 -5.48 44.64
CA THR A 191 30.77 -5.34 46.06
C THR A 191 29.35 -5.79 46.41
N LYS A 192 29.22 -6.71 47.36
CA LYS A 192 27.95 -7.29 47.85
C LYS A 192 26.93 -6.22 48.31
N ARG A 193 27.25 -4.94 48.23
CA ARG A 193 26.39 -3.81 48.57
C ARG A 193 25.45 -3.38 47.43
N SER A 194 25.83 -3.54 46.19
CA SER A 194 24.97 -3.18 45.05
C SER A 194 23.89 -4.22 44.75
N LEU A 195 24.09 -5.50 45.10
CA LEU A 195 23.12 -6.56 44.91
C LEU A 195 21.93 -6.47 45.88
N ARG A 196 22.07 -5.80 47.03
CA ARG A 196 20.97 -5.66 48.02
C ARG A 196 19.85 -4.73 47.55
N TRP A 197 20.08 -3.86 46.59
CA TRP A 197 19.06 -2.93 46.07
C TRP A 197 18.41 -3.41 44.79
N LEU A 198 18.91 -4.46 44.11
CA LEU A 198 18.33 -5.02 42.89
C LEU A 198 17.01 -5.76 43.17
N GLY A 199 16.91 -6.43 44.33
CA GLY A 199 15.68 -7.12 44.73
C GLY A 199 14.49 -6.15 45.00
N PRO A 200 14.66 -5.14 45.85
CA PRO A 200 13.62 -4.12 46.07
C PRO A 200 13.26 -3.33 44.80
N LEU A 201 14.25 -3.03 43.94
CA LEU A 201 14.01 -2.31 42.70
C LEU A 201 13.24 -3.18 41.70
N ALA A 202 13.62 -4.46 41.55
CA ALA A 202 12.88 -5.40 40.71
C ALA A 202 11.45 -5.63 41.23
N PHE A 203 11.26 -5.75 42.55
CA PHE A 203 9.95 -5.85 43.16
C PHE A 203 9.10 -4.60 42.95
N LEU A 204 9.69 -3.41 43.06
CA LEU A 204 9.01 -2.13 42.81
C LEU A 204 8.62 -2.00 41.32
N ILE A 205 9.47 -2.43 40.41
CA ILE A 205 9.18 -2.46 38.95
C ILE A 205 8.02 -3.40 38.68
N VAL A 206 8.02 -4.59 39.28
CA VAL A 206 6.92 -5.56 39.15
C VAL A 206 5.63 -5.00 39.77
N LEU A 207 5.70 -4.36 40.92
CA LEU A 207 4.54 -3.74 41.56
C LEU A 207 3.96 -2.58 40.75
N ILE A 208 4.82 -1.72 40.19
CA ILE A 208 4.41 -0.65 39.28
C ILE A 208 3.83 -1.24 38.00
N ALA A 209 4.47 -2.26 37.39
CA ALA A 209 3.98 -2.93 36.20
C ALA A 209 2.62 -3.60 36.46
N THR A 210 2.46 -4.29 37.60
CA THR A 210 1.19 -4.91 38.00
C THR A 210 0.13 -3.84 38.30
N ALA A 211 0.47 -2.74 38.98
CA ALA A 211 -0.47 -1.65 39.24
C ALA A 211 -0.90 -0.93 37.96
N LEU A 212 0.04 -0.74 37.01
CA LEU A 212 -0.25 -0.20 35.67
C LEU A 212 -1.10 -1.16 34.87
N PHE A 213 -0.81 -2.47 34.93
CA PHE A 213 -1.59 -3.52 34.28
C PHE A 213 -3.02 -3.60 34.85
N VAL A 214 -3.17 -3.64 36.18
CA VAL A 214 -4.47 -3.65 36.86
C VAL A 214 -5.24 -2.34 36.63
N ARG A 215 -4.56 -1.18 36.65
CA ARG A 215 -5.18 0.11 36.30
C ARG A 215 -5.63 0.14 34.82
N ARG A 216 -4.84 -0.44 33.93
CA ARG A 216 -5.18 -0.56 32.51
C ARG A 216 -6.38 -1.48 32.27
N HIS A 217 -6.53 -2.55 33.09
CA HIS A 217 -7.65 -3.50 32.98
C HIS A 217 -8.92 -3.02 33.70
N HIS A 218 -8.82 -2.39 34.88
CA HIS A 218 -10.01 -2.02 35.65
C HIS A 218 -10.73 -0.74 35.20
N LEU A 219 -10.07 0.15 34.45
CA LEU A 219 -10.70 1.40 33.98
C LEU A 219 -11.49 1.24 32.67
N ARG A 220 -11.47 0.06 32.05
CA ARG A 220 -12.07 -0.18 30.72
C ARG A 220 -13.50 -0.71 30.69
N HIS A 221 -14.11 -0.99 31.84
CA HIS A 221 -15.46 -1.60 31.94
C HIS A 221 -16.51 -0.60 32.45
N SER A 222 -16.65 0.54 31.81
CA SER A 222 -17.82 1.43 31.98
C SER A 222 -18.58 1.44 30.64
N ALA A 223 -19.92 1.55 30.66
CA ALA A 223 -20.80 1.56 29.49
C ALA A 223 -20.35 2.61 28.44
N ARG A 224 -19.34 2.28 27.64
CA ARG A 224 -18.75 3.13 26.61
C ARG A 224 -19.30 2.71 25.25
N GLN A 225 -19.37 3.69 24.37
CA GLN A 225 -19.61 3.43 22.95
C GLN A 225 -18.50 2.48 22.44
N PRO A 226 -18.83 1.43 21.64
CA PRO A 226 -17.86 0.49 21.13
C PRO A 226 -16.84 1.18 20.21
N ASN A 227 -15.62 0.68 20.22
CA ASN A 227 -14.64 1.05 19.19
C ASN A 227 -15.03 0.47 17.83
N VAL A 228 -14.54 1.07 16.77
CA VAL A 228 -14.72 0.55 15.41
C VAL A 228 -13.39 0.48 14.70
N LEU A 229 -13.04 -0.72 14.25
CA LEU A 229 -11.87 -0.97 13.41
C LEU A 229 -12.34 -1.41 12.03
N LEU A 230 -12.13 -0.56 11.03
CA LEU A 230 -12.33 -0.88 9.62
C LEU A 230 -11.00 -1.35 9.01
N LEU A 231 -10.91 -2.63 8.69
CA LEU A 231 -9.83 -3.25 7.95
C LEU A 231 -10.21 -3.28 6.47
N ALA A 232 -9.77 -2.29 5.73
CA ALA A 232 -10.02 -2.20 4.31
C ALA A 232 -8.79 -2.70 3.53
N VAL A 233 -9.00 -3.47 2.47
CA VAL A 233 -7.92 -3.99 1.62
C VAL A 233 -8.22 -3.70 0.17
N ASP A 234 -7.36 -2.90 -0.43
CA ASP A 234 -7.45 -2.50 -1.84
C ASP A 234 -7.38 -3.71 -2.77
N SER A 235 -8.27 -3.77 -3.73
CA SER A 235 -8.31 -4.82 -4.75
C SER A 235 -8.49 -6.25 -4.20
N LEU A 236 -8.99 -6.45 -2.97
CA LEU A 236 -9.13 -7.79 -2.39
C LEU A 236 -10.38 -8.49 -2.94
N ARG A 237 -10.18 -9.61 -3.58
CA ARG A 237 -11.24 -10.46 -4.13
C ARG A 237 -11.89 -11.31 -3.04
N ALA A 238 -13.22 -11.48 -3.12
CA ALA A 238 -13.98 -12.32 -2.21
C ALA A 238 -13.49 -13.79 -2.19
N ASP A 239 -13.10 -14.34 -3.35
CA ASP A 239 -12.63 -15.73 -3.46
C ASP A 239 -11.32 -16.01 -2.70
N ARG A 240 -10.54 -14.98 -2.34
CA ARG A 240 -9.33 -15.12 -1.50
C ARG A 240 -9.66 -15.23 -0.02
N VAL A 241 -10.81 -14.72 0.40
CA VAL A 241 -11.26 -14.76 1.80
C VAL A 241 -12.21 -15.95 2.05
N PHE A 242 -13.08 -16.23 1.09
CA PHE A 242 -14.16 -17.23 1.21
C PHE A 242 -13.89 -18.52 0.44
N GLY A 243 -12.86 -18.53 -0.41
CA GLY A 243 -12.54 -19.70 -1.22
C GLY A 243 -11.99 -20.90 -0.41
N PRO A 244 -11.99 -22.09 -0.99
CA PRO A 244 -11.65 -23.34 -0.31
C PRO A 244 -10.20 -23.39 0.21
N ASP A 245 -9.30 -22.63 -0.41
CA ASP A 245 -7.89 -22.54 0.00
C ASP A 245 -7.59 -21.42 1.00
N ALA A 246 -8.58 -20.59 1.37
CA ALA A 246 -8.38 -19.40 2.20
C ALA A 246 -7.71 -19.72 3.53
N ALA A 247 -8.20 -20.73 4.27
CA ALA A 247 -7.64 -21.10 5.57
C ALA A 247 -6.17 -21.52 5.51
N ARG A 248 -5.73 -22.13 4.41
CA ARG A 248 -4.34 -22.54 4.20
C ARG A 248 -3.44 -21.39 3.75
N ARG A 249 -3.96 -20.50 2.91
CA ARG A 249 -3.17 -19.44 2.27
C ARG A 249 -3.19 -18.13 3.04
N PHE A 250 -4.34 -17.78 3.64
CA PHE A 250 -4.65 -16.51 4.30
C PHE A 250 -5.35 -16.74 5.63
N PRO A 251 -4.67 -17.37 6.62
CA PRO A 251 -5.28 -17.89 7.84
C PRO A 251 -5.96 -16.82 8.72
N SER A 252 -5.44 -15.59 8.76
CA SER A 252 -6.02 -14.52 9.58
C SER A 252 -7.33 -14.00 8.99
N LEU A 253 -7.40 -13.85 7.66
CA LEU A 253 -8.60 -13.46 6.94
C LEU A 253 -9.69 -14.55 7.06
N ALA A 254 -9.31 -15.81 6.85
CA ALA A 254 -10.21 -16.95 7.00
C ALA A 254 -10.72 -17.10 8.45
N GLN A 255 -9.85 -16.91 9.44
CA GLN A 255 -10.24 -16.92 10.85
C GLN A 255 -11.22 -15.79 11.17
N LEU A 256 -10.98 -14.59 10.66
CA LEU A 256 -11.90 -13.47 10.84
C LEU A 256 -13.27 -13.78 10.20
N ALA A 257 -13.27 -14.31 8.97
CA ALA A 257 -14.49 -14.71 8.27
C ALA A 257 -15.27 -15.78 9.04
N SER A 258 -14.58 -16.78 9.63
CA SER A 258 -15.24 -17.86 10.38
C SER A 258 -15.82 -17.42 11.73
N ARG A 259 -15.40 -16.27 12.26
CA ARG A 259 -15.85 -15.74 13.55
C ARG A 259 -16.90 -14.64 13.43
N GLY A 260 -17.11 -14.10 12.24
CA GLY A 260 -18.02 -13.00 11.96
C GLY A 260 -19.25 -13.41 11.17
N VAL A 261 -20.10 -12.42 10.92
CA VAL A 261 -21.16 -12.51 9.92
C VAL A 261 -20.51 -12.23 8.57
N ARG A 262 -20.64 -13.18 7.63
CA ARG A 262 -20.06 -13.11 6.29
C ARG A 262 -21.15 -12.80 5.27
N PHE A 263 -20.95 -11.77 4.46
CA PHE A 263 -21.79 -11.48 3.32
C PHE A 263 -21.22 -12.15 2.07
N ASP A 264 -21.95 -13.10 1.51
CA ASP A 264 -21.51 -13.87 0.34
C ASP A 264 -21.57 -13.06 -0.96
N GLU A 265 -22.50 -12.11 -1.06
CA GLU A 265 -22.77 -11.30 -2.26
C GLU A 265 -22.69 -9.80 -1.94
N ALA A 266 -21.51 -9.33 -1.55
CA ALA A 266 -21.26 -7.90 -1.36
C ALA A 266 -20.68 -7.26 -2.62
N HIS A 267 -21.33 -6.22 -3.15
CA HIS A 267 -20.98 -5.57 -4.40
C HIS A 267 -20.72 -4.07 -4.24
N VAL A 268 -19.69 -3.58 -4.95
CA VAL A 268 -19.38 -2.16 -4.97
C VAL A 268 -19.99 -1.45 -6.17
N THR A 269 -20.37 -0.19 -5.98
CA THR A 269 -21.02 0.64 -7.01
C THR A 269 -20.04 1.03 -8.12
N VAL A 270 -18.83 1.44 -7.76
CA VAL A 270 -17.76 1.75 -8.73
C VAL A 270 -16.50 0.99 -8.29
N PRO A 271 -16.02 0.02 -9.07
CA PRO A 271 -14.82 -0.73 -8.70
C PRO A 271 -13.55 0.11 -8.89
N ARG A 272 -13.39 1.15 -8.07
CA ARG A 272 -12.27 2.09 -8.06
C ARG A 272 -12.18 2.80 -6.70
N THR A 273 -11.00 2.93 -6.15
CA THR A 273 -10.72 3.37 -4.78
C THR A 273 -11.46 4.63 -4.36
N PHE A 274 -11.30 5.75 -5.10
CA PHE A 274 -11.86 7.03 -4.66
C PHE A 274 -13.40 7.02 -4.65
N PRO A 275 -14.09 6.71 -5.77
CA PRO A 275 -15.56 6.64 -5.76
C PRO A 275 -16.09 5.63 -4.74
N SER A 276 -15.47 4.46 -4.60
CA SER A 276 -15.89 3.43 -3.67
C SER A 276 -15.81 3.90 -2.21
N PHE A 277 -14.68 4.49 -1.76
CA PHE A 277 -14.58 4.99 -0.39
C PHE A 277 -15.55 6.14 -0.10
N VAL A 278 -15.78 7.03 -1.07
CA VAL A 278 -16.77 8.10 -0.88
C VAL A 278 -18.18 7.51 -0.79
N THR A 279 -18.54 6.54 -1.63
CA THR A 279 -19.80 5.80 -1.55
C THR A 279 -19.95 5.11 -0.18
N LEU A 280 -18.95 4.35 0.24
CA LEU A 280 -18.90 3.63 1.51
C LEU A 280 -19.11 4.55 2.72
N LEU A 281 -18.35 5.66 2.78
CA LEU A 281 -18.33 6.53 3.95
C LEU A 281 -19.45 7.57 3.96
N THR A 282 -20.07 7.87 2.83
CA THR A 282 -21.25 8.76 2.78
C THR A 282 -22.57 8.00 2.74
N GLY A 283 -22.59 6.73 2.32
CA GLY A 283 -23.78 5.96 2.04
C GLY A 283 -24.55 6.47 0.83
N ARG A 284 -23.91 7.18 -0.10
CA ARG A 284 -24.56 7.82 -1.26
C ARG A 284 -23.97 7.33 -2.57
N TYR A 285 -24.79 7.26 -3.60
CA TYR A 285 -24.32 6.93 -4.94
C TYR A 285 -23.47 8.04 -5.58
N PRO A 286 -22.60 7.70 -6.57
CA PRO A 286 -21.70 8.64 -7.22
C PRO A 286 -22.37 9.89 -7.82
N HIS A 287 -23.59 9.78 -8.35
CA HIS A 287 -24.34 10.91 -8.88
C HIS A 287 -24.87 11.85 -7.78
N HIS A 288 -24.96 11.39 -6.52
CA HIS A 288 -25.37 12.20 -5.37
C HIS A 288 -24.20 12.80 -4.60
N HIS A 289 -23.05 12.10 -4.48
CA HIS A 289 -21.88 12.67 -3.80
C HIS A 289 -20.88 13.34 -4.77
N GLY A 290 -21.02 13.17 -6.08
CA GLY A 290 -20.27 13.86 -7.12
C GLY A 290 -18.93 13.22 -7.52
N ILE A 291 -18.37 12.30 -6.73
CA ILE A 291 -17.09 11.66 -7.03
C ILE A 291 -17.32 10.41 -7.88
N ARG A 292 -16.99 10.49 -9.18
CA ARG A 292 -17.27 9.42 -10.15
C ARG A 292 -15.99 8.84 -10.80
N HIS A 293 -14.82 9.35 -10.43
CA HIS A 293 -13.51 8.95 -10.96
C HIS A 293 -12.37 9.36 -10.00
N MET A 294 -11.14 8.92 -10.27
CA MET A 294 -9.95 9.18 -9.44
C MET A 294 -9.45 10.63 -9.45
N PHE A 295 -9.90 11.47 -10.39
CA PHE A 295 -9.39 12.83 -10.61
C PHE A 295 -10.45 13.92 -10.44
N PRO A 296 -11.20 13.93 -9.33
CA PRO A 296 -12.18 15.00 -9.08
C PRO A 296 -11.46 16.31 -8.80
N SER A 297 -12.06 17.41 -9.24
CA SER A 297 -11.61 18.77 -8.93
C SER A 297 -11.77 19.09 -7.43
N ALA A 298 -11.09 20.11 -6.96
CA ALA A 298 -11.25 20.57 -5.57
C ALA A 298 -12.69 20.95 -5.23
N ALA A 299 -13.44 21.51 -6.19
CA ALA A 299 -14.85 21.85 -6.02
C ALA A 299 -15.73 20.60 -5.84
N GLU A 300 -15.53 19.55 -6.64
CA GLU A 300 -16.25 18.29 -6.51
C GLU A 300 -15.95 17.62 -5.15
N ARG A 301 -14.69 17.61 -4.72
CA ARG A 301 -14.31 17.07 -3.41
C ARG A 301 -14.92 17.84 -2.24
N ALA A 302 -15.05 19.15 -2.35
CA ALA A 302 -15.69 19.97 -1.32
C ALA A 302 -17.21 19.75 -1.23
N ALA A 303 -17.83 19.24 -2.29
CA ALA A 303 -19.29 19.07 -2.41
C ALA A 303 -19.78 17.69 -1.97
N ILE A 304 -18.93 16.76 -1.51
CA ILE A 304 -19.31 15.37 -1.18
C ILE A 304 -20.38 15.27 -0.07
N GLY A 305 -20.57 16.31 0.75
CA GLY A 305 -21.46 16.30 1.90
C GLY A 305 -20.87 15.61 3.13
N PRO A 306 -21.68 15.38 4.18
CA PRO A 306 -21.22 14.75 5.41
C PRO A 306 -20.88 13.28 5.17
N ALA A 307 -19.72 12.86 5.68
CA ALA A 307 -19.26 11.48 5.66
C ALA A 307 -19.22 10.91 7.09
N LEU A 308 -19.30 9.61 7.21
CA LEU A 308 -19.39 8.88 8.47
C LEU A 308 -18.29 9.28 9.49
N PRO A 309 -16.99 9.47 9.10
CA PRO A 309 -15.98 9.89 10.06
C PRO A 309 -16.28 11.27 10.69
N SER A 310 -16.89 12.21 9.94
CA SER A 310 -17.29 13.50 10.50
C SER A 310 -18.42 13.36 11.51
N VAL A 311 -19.41 12.53 11.23
CA VAL A 311 -20.53 12.25 12.15
C VAL A 311 -20.04 11.57 13.42
N LEU A 312 -19.15 10.58 13.30
CA LEU A 312 -18.56 9.86 14.43
C LEU A 312 -17.72 10.79 15.32
N ARG A 313 -16.89 11.67 14.71
CA ARG A 313 -16.13 12.69 15.44
C ARG A 313 -17.06 13.58 16.28
N ASP A 314 -18.15 14.03 15.69
CA ASP A 314 -19.11 14.93 16.35
C ASP A 314 -19.87 14.22 17.49
N HIS A 315 -19.84 12.86 17.52
CA HIS A 315 -20.37 12.01 18.59
C HIS A 315 -19.25 11.49 19.53
N GLY A 316 -18.08 12.12 19.55
CA GLY A 316 -17.04 11.85 20.53
C GLY A 316 -16.03 10.77 20.15
N TYR A 317 -16.09 10.21 18.94
CA TYR A 317 -15.09 9.27 18.47
C TYR A 317 -13.80 9.98 18.06
N ARG A 318 -12.65 9.36 18.38
CA ARG A 318 -11.39 9.69 17.72
C ARG A 318 -11.37 9.01 16.34
N THR A 319 -11.31 9.78 15.27
CA THR A 319 -11.35 9.27 13.91
C THR A 319 -9.98 9.31 13.26
N SER A 320 -9.52 8.18 12.72
CA SER A 320 -8.20 8.07 12.09
C SER A 320 -8.23 7.18 10.86
N VAL A 321 -7.42 7.53 9.86
CA VAL A 321 -7.13 6.70 8.68
C VAL A 321 -5.63 6.54 8.51
N ILE A 322 -5.20 5.30 8.38
CA ILE A 322 -3.81 4.92 8.19
C ILE A 322 -3.71 4.08 6.90
N SER A 323 -2.92 4.53 5.94
CA SER A 323 -2.76 3.82 4.67
C SER A 323 -1.37 4.02 4.06
N ASP A 324 -1.07 3.25 3.04
CA ASP A 324 0.06 3.44 2.14
C ASP A 324 -0.39 4.12 0.83
N TYR A 325 0.23 3.85 -0.31
CA TYR A 325 0.10 4.70 -1.49
C TYR A 325 -1.34 4.95 -2.00
N ALA A 326 -2.23 3.94 -1.97
CA ALA A 326 -3.61 4.14 -2.45
C ALA A 326 -4.48 4.97 -1.51
N GLY A 327 -4.06 5.14 -0.25
CA GLY A 327 -4.74 6.03 0.70
C GLY A 327 -4.55 7.52 0.43
N GLU A 328 -3.87 7.90 -0.63
CA GLU A 328 -3.68 9.30 -1.03
C GLU A 328 -5.00 10.07 -1.17
N ILE A 329 -6.08 9.40 -1.50
CA ILE A 329 -7.43 9.97 -1.61
C ILE A 329 -7.86 10.70 -0.34
N PHE A 330 -7.46 10.20 0.85
CA PHE A 330 -7.78 10.83 2.13
C PHE A 330 -6.94 12.09 2.38
N SER A 331 -5.75 12.23 1.79
CA SER A 331 -4.99 13.47 1.83
C SER A 331 -5.65 14.57 0.99
N ARG A 332 -6.30 14.19 -0.11
CA ARG A 332 -7.02 15.10 -1.02
C ARG A 332 -8.44 15.41 -0.52
N THR A 333 -9.07 14.45 0.18
CA THR A 333 -10.43 14.59 0.70
C THR A 333 -10.52 13.96 2.09
N PRO A 334 -10.33 14.75 3.16
CA PRO A 334 -10.26 14.26 4.54
C PRO A 334 -11.49 13.56 5.09
N MET A 335 -12.67 13.75 4.51
CA MET A 335 -13.97 13.12 4.87
C MET A 335 -14.30 13.19 6.38
N GLY A 336 -13.65 14.08 7.14
CA GLY A 336 -13.87 14.26 8.57
C GLY A 336 -12.94 13.47 9.49
N PHE A 337 -11.98 12.71 8.98
CA PHE A 337 -10.93 12.10 9.81
C PHE A 337 -10.06 13.17 10.50
N GLN A 338 -9.78 12.96 11.80
CA GLN A 338 -8.93 13.84 12.62
C GLN A 338 -7.43 13.52 12.41
N THR A 339 -7.10 12.25 12.30
CA THR A 339 -5.74 11.79 12.00
C THR A 339 -5.73 11.16 10.61
N ILE A 340 -4.88 11.69 9.73
CA ILE A 340 -4.70 11.21 8.37
C ILE A 340 -3.23 10.87 8.19
N ASP A 341 -2.89 9.59 8.34
CA ASP A 341 -1.53 9.09 8.16
C ASP A 341 -1.45 8.31 6.83
N VAL A 342 -1.36 9.07 5.74
CA VAL A 342 -1.32 8.57 4.37
C VAL A 342 -0.31 9.37 3.56
N PRO A 343 0.22 8.86 2.44
CA PRO A 343 1.06 9.64 1.54
C PRO A 343 0.24 10.70 0.81
N TYR A 344 0.92 11.71 0.32
CA TYR A 344 0.37 12.69 -0.59
C TYR A 344 0.80 12.37 -2.02
N PHE A 345 -0.10 12.51 -2.98
CA PHE A 345 0.17 12.22 -4.40
C PHE A 345 -0.29 13.39 -5.27
N ASP A 346 0.68 14.05 -5.88
CA ASP A 346 0.53 15.17 -6.80
C ASP A 346 1.65 15.12 -7.85
N MET A 347 1.68 16.06 -8.78
CA MET A 347 2.71 16.12 -9.80
C MET A 347 4.12 16.32 -9.19
N LYS A 348 4.24 17.07 -8.09
CA LYS A 348 5.53 17.22 -7.36
C LYS A 348 6.03 15.88 -6.87
N THR A 349 5.15 15.08 -6.28
CA THR A 349 5.46 13.74 -5.79
C THR A 349 5.93 12.85 -6.93
N ILE A 350 5.23 12.86 -8.08
CA ILE A 350 5.61 12.08 -9.27
C ILE A 350 7.01 12.50 -9.75
N VAL A 351 7.30 13.79 -9.86
CA VAL A 351 8.61 14.31 -10.27
C VAL A 351 9.72 13.87 -9.30
N SER A 352 9.48 13.99 -7.97
CA SER A 352 10.44 13.54 -6.96
C SER A 352 10.66 12.03 -7.00
N LEU A 353 9.61 11.23 -7.21
CA LEU A 353 9.73 9.77 -7.34
C LEU A 353 10.58 9.39 -8.54
N ARG A 354 10.33 9.99 -9.70
CA ARG A 354 11.13 9.76 -10.90
C ARG A 354 12.59 10.16 -10.68
N GLY A 355 12.84 11.30 -10.00
CA GLY A 355 14.17 11.74 -9.62
C GLY A 355 14.92 10.79 -8.68
N LEU A 356 14.19 10.03 -7.83
CA LEU A 356 14.78 9.00 -6.97
C LEU A 356 15.00 7.67 -7.69
N GLN A 357 14.07 7.26 -8.56
CA GLN A 357 14.15 5.98 -9.29
C GLN A 357 15.38 5.89 -10.21
N VAL A 358 15.89 7.02 -10.71
CA VAL A 358 17.14 7.05 -11.49
C VAL A 358 18.39 6.79 -10.66
N HIS A 359 18.29 6.76 -9.32
CA HIS A 359 19.38 6.48 -8.39
C HIS A 359 19.14 5.18 -7.59
N PRO A 360 19.21 3.99 -8.20
CA PRO A 360 18.91 2.75 -7.51
C PRO A 360 19.79 2.52 -6.28
N ASN A 361 21.01 3.02 -6.29
CA ASN A 361 21.97 2.89 -5.17
C ASN A 361 21.61 3.76 -3.95
N VAL A 362 20.75 4.79 -4.09
CA VAL A 362 20.26 5.60 -2.95
C VAL A 362 19.01 5.02 -2.32
N LEU A 363 18.25 4.20 -3.04
CA LEU A 363 16.97 3.67 -2.58
C LEU A 363 17.03 2.97 -1.21
N PRO A 364 18.09 2.19 -0.87
CA PRO A 364 18.19 1.58 0.47
C PRO A 364 18.18 2.60 1.61
N TYR A 365 18.76 3.77 1.38
CA TYR A 365 18.79 4.86 2.37
C TYR A 365 17.46 5.62 2.37
N ALA A 366 16.92 5.94 1.19
CA ALA A 366 15.67 6.66 1.02
C ALA A 366 14.46 5.90 1.61
N THR A 367 14.47 4.57 1.54
CA THR A 367 13.42 3.70 2.08
C THR A 367 13.52 3.41 3.58
N SER A 368 14.64 3.79 4.23
CA SER A 368 14.78 3.72 5.68
C SER A 368 13.84 4.68 6.41
N GLU A 369 13.59 4.48 7.71
CA GLU A 369 12.73 5.39 8.50
C GLU A 369 13.20 6.85 8.47
N LEU A 370 14.51 7.10 8.53
CA LEU A 370 15.07 8.44 8.38
C LEU A 370 14.94 8.94 6.93
N GLY A 371 15.20 8.07 5.97
CA GLY A 371 15.12 8.39 4.54
C GLY A 371 13.72 8.80 4.11
N ARG A 372 12.69 8.11 4.59
CA ARG A 372 11.29 8.45 4.32
C ARG A 372 10.88 9.83 4.86
N ARG A 373 11.55 10.35 5.89
CA ARG A 373 11.37 11.74 6.36
C ARG A 373 12.11 12.74 5.48
N LEU A 374 13.27 12.38 4.94
CA LEU A 374 14.05 13.22 4.03
C LEU A 374 13.47 13.25 2.60
N PHE A 375 12.87 12.14 2.18
CA PHE A 375 12.24 11.93 0.87
C PHE A 375 10.79 11.45 1.06
N PRO A 376 9.86 12.32 1.49
CA PRO A 376 8.47 11.91 1.79
C PRO A 376 7.76 11.24 0.60
N ALA A 377 8.09 11.64 -0.64
CA ALA A 377 7.55 11.07 -1.87
C ALA A 377 7.71 9.54 -1.94
N VAL A 378 8.76 8.97 -1.33
CA VAL A 378 8.97 7.51 -1.28
C VAL A 378 7.78 6.74 -0.68
N ASN A 379 7.00 7.38 0.21
CA ASN A 379 5.83 6.74 0.80
C ASN A 379 4.66 6.55 -0.19
N ALA A 380 4.69 7.26 -1.33
CA ALA A 380 3.72 7.12 -2.41
C ALA A 380 4.15 6.13 -3.51
N MET A 381 5.27 5.41 -3.32
CA MET A 381 5.71 4.36 -4.27
C MET A 381 4.87 3.09 -4.10
N PRO A 382 4.15 2.63 -5.14
CA PRO A 382 3.40 1.38 -5.07
C PRO A 382 4.29 0.16 -4.81
N GLU A 383 5.50 0.15 -5.34
CA GLU A 383 6.51 -0.90 -5.16
C GLU A 383 7.00 -1.05 -3.71
N LEU A 384 6.69 -0.06 -2.86
CA LEU A 384 7.04 -0.05 -1.43
C LEU A 384 5.86 -0.32 -0.50
N SER A 385 4.74 -0.82 -1.03
CA SER A 385 3.66 -1.28 -0.17
C SER A 385 4.16 -2.38 0.78
N ASP A 386 4.10 -2.08 2.07
CA ASP A 386 4.58 -2.97 3.14
C ASP A 386 3.50 -3.07 4.23
N PRO A 387 2.64 -4.10 4.17
CA PRO A 387 1.60 -4.31 5.16
C PRO A 387 2.11 -4.42 6.60
N ALA A 388 3.34 -4.94 6.79
CA ALA A 388 3.94 -5.03 8.12
C ALA A 388 4.25 -3.65 8.71
N ARG A 389 4.73 -2.74 7.88
CA ARG A 389 4.99 -1.35 8.26
C ARG A 389 3.69 -0.61 8.52
N LEU A 390 2.68 -0.84 7.69
CA LEU A 390 1.36 -0.23 7.86
C LEU A 390 0.72 -0.69 9.19
N ALA A 391 0.74 -1.99 9.50
CA ALA A 391 0.27 -2.51 10.77
C ALA A 391 1.00 -1.86 11.97
N LYS A 392 2.32 -1.66 11.89
CA LYS A 392 3.08 -0.96 12.94
C LYS A 392 2.58 0.48 13.17
N ARG A 393 2.24 1.20 12.09
CA ARG A 393 1.68 2.56 12.18
C ARG A 393 0.28 2.54 12.78
N ALA A 394 -0.57 1.60 12.37
CA ALA A 394 -1.91 1.39 12.93
C ALA A 394 -1.86 1.08 14.43
N LEU A 395 -0.95 0.20 14.87
CA LEU A 395 -0.75 -0.12 16.28
C LEU A 395 -0.27 1.10 17.09
N ALA A 396 0.59 1.95 16.52
CA ALA A 396 1.01 3.19 17.16
C ALA A 396 -0.15 4.20 17.30
N GLU A 397 -1.10 4.23 16.35
CA GLU A 397 -2.30 5.05 16.45
C GLU A 397 -3.29 4.49 17.47
N LEU A 398 -3.42 3.15 17.55
CA LEU A 398 -4.21 2.48 18.59
C LEU A 398 -3.70 2.86 20.01
N ASP A 399 -2.38 2.90 20.21
CA ASP A 399 -1.79 3.35 21.47
C ASP A 399 -2.15 4.81 21.80
N ARG A 400 -2.33 5.68 20.80
CA ARG A 400 -2.71 7.10 20.98
C ARG A 400 -4.19 7.31 21.25
N ALA A 401 -5.05 6.38 20.85
CA ALA A 401 -6.49 6.49 21.10
C ALA A 401 -6.79 6.45 22.62
N GLY A 402 -5.99 5.72 23.39
CA GLY A 402 -6.13 5.65 24.85
C GLY A 402 -7.49 5.08 25.24
N ASP A 403 -8.21 5.84 26.06
CA ASP A 403 -9.53 5.46 26.57
C ASP A 403 -10.71 6.06 25.77
N GLN A 404 -10.44 6.86 24.75
CA GLN A 404 -11.48 7.45 23.91
C GLN A 404 -11.98 6.39 22.89
N PRO A 405 -13.29 6.29 22.65
CA PRO A 405 -13.79 5.44 21.59
C PRO A 405 -13.21 5.89 20.24
N PHE A 406 -12.79 4.94 19.42
CA PHE A 406 -12.15 5.24 18.14
C PHE A 406 -12.91 4.66 16.97
N PHE A 407 -12.86 5.36 15.84
CA PHE A 407 -13.12 4.84 14.51
C PHE A 407 -11.80 4.90 13.74
N MET A 408 -11.20 3.73 13.54
CA MET A 408 -9.92 3.61 12.85
C MET A 408 -10.09 2.84 11.55
N THR A 409 -9.71 3.47 10.45
CA THR A 409 -9.60 2.81 9.14
C THR A 409 -8.14 2.48 8.88
N VAL A 410 -7.84 1.19 8.67
CA VAL A 410 -6.53 0.73 8.20
C VAL A 410 -6.72 0.20 6.78
N PHE A 411 -6.18 0.93 5.80
CA PHE A 411 -6.36 0.62 4.40
C PHE A 411 -5.06 0.13 3.77
N PHE A 412 -5.02 -1.16 3.43
CA PHE A 412 -3.88 -1.86 2.87
C PHE A 412 -3.94 -1.86 1.35
N SER A 413 -2.86 -1.43 0.68
CA SER A 413 -2.82 -1.32 -0.79
C SER A 413 -1.97 -2.40 -1.48
N ALA A 414 -1.39 -3.35 -0.75
CA ALA A 414 -0.43 -4.29 -1.33
C ALA A 414 -1.02 -5.19 -2.43
N ALA A 415 -2.31 -5.56 -2.33
CA ALA A 415 -2.98 -6.39 -3.33
C ALA A 415 -3.40 -5.62 -4.58
N HIS A 416 -3.33 -4.29 -4.57
CA HIS A 416 -3.48 -3.47 -5.77
C HIS A 416 -2.24 -3.58 -6.67
N PHE A 417 -2.44 -3.33 -7.94
CA PHE A 417 -1.34 -3.16 -8.92
C PHE A 417 -0.23 -2.24 -8.37
N PRO A 418 1.06 -2.58 -8.48
CA PRO A 418 1.71 -3.61 -9.28
C PRO A 418 1.87 -4.99 -8.61
N TYR A 419 1.10 -5.32 -7.58
CA TYR A 419 1.15 -6.56 -6.78
C TYR A 419 2.51 -6.76 -6.12
N ALA A 420 3.10 -5.67 -5.65
CA ALA A 420 4.41 -5.68 -5.02
C ALA A 420 4.29 -6.05 -3.54
N SER A 421 5.16 -6.93 -3.08
CA SER A 421 5.22 -7.31 -1.68
C SER A 421 6.66 -7.58 -1.23
N PRO A 422 7.02 -7.38 0.06
CA PRO A 422 8.37 -7.61 0.54
C PRO A 422 8.70 -9.10 0.65
N ASP A 423 10.01 -9.42 0.81
CA ASP A 423 10.45 -10.77 1.17
C ASP A 423 9.79 -11.27 2.46
N PRO A 424 9.29 -12.53 2.51
CA PRO A 424 9.38 -13.59 1.50
C PRO A 424 8.14 -13.68 0.59
N TYR A 425 7.20 -12.74 0.64
CA TYR A 425 5.87 -12.87 0.05
C TYR A 425 5.88 -12.86 -1.47
N TYR A 426 6.71 -12.03 -2.12
CA TYR A 426 6.76 -11.94 -3.59
C TYR A 426 7.11 -13.26 -4.29
N ARG A 427 7.78 -14.18 -3.58
CA ARG A 427 8.17 -15.51 -4.09
C ARG A 427 7.39 -16.69 -3.51
N ARG A 428 6.40 -16.40 -2.63
CA ARG A 428 5.72 -17.45 -1.86
C ARG A 428 4.90 -18.41 -2.71
N TYR A 429 4.31 -17.92 -3.80
CA TYR A 429 3.41 -18.69 -4.66
C TYR A 429 3.89 -18.76 -6.12
N GLY A 430 4.93 -18.01 -6.49
CA GLY A 430 5.49 -17.98 -7.82
C GLY A 430 6.40 -19.16 -8.13
N GLY A 431 6.64 -19.40 -9.41
CA GLY A 431 7.59 -20.41 -9.87
C GLY A 431 9.02 -19.90 -9.74
N HIS A 432 9.91 -20.67 -9.10
CA HIS A 432 11.35 -20.34 -9.02
C HIS A 432 11.98 -20.27 -10.41
N ASP A 433 11.51 -21.09 -11.36
CA ASP A 433 12.02 -21.17 -12.73
C ASP A 433 11.41 -20.13 -13.67
N TYR A 434 10.48 -19.28 -13.20
CA TYR A 434 9.89 -18.25 -14.04
C TYR A 434 10.91 -17.16 -14.36
N ASP A 435 11.21 -16.97 -15.65
CA ASP A 435 12.18 -15.99 -16.17
C ASP A 435 11.55 -14.93 -17.08
N GLY A 436 10.24 -14.73 -16.97
CA GLY A 436 9.48 -13.71 -17.72
C GLY A 436 9.50 -12.32 -17.06
N PRO A 437 8.85 -11.32 -17.69
CA PRO A 437 8.87 -9.93 -17.26
C PRO A 437 8.14 -9.66 -15.91
N TYR A 438 7.37 -10.62 -15.41
CA TYR A 438 6.54 -10.47 -14.22
C TYR A 438 7.15 -11.14 -12.97
N ARG A 439 8.49 -11.32 -12.91
CA ARG A 439 9.14 -12.07 -11.82
C ARG A 439 8.91 -11.45 -10.44
N TYR A 440 8.98 -10.13 -10.33
CA TYR A 440 8.93 -9.42 -9.04
C TYR A 440 7.73 -8.52 -8.87
N GLN A 441 7.14 -8.09 -9.96
CA GLN A 441 5.95 -7.23 -10.01
C GLN A 441 5.32 -7.30 -11.39
N LYS A 442 4.13 -6.70 -11.55
CA LYS A 442 3.55 -6.40 -12.86
C LYS A 442 3.95 -4.97 -13.27
N PRO A 443 4.93 -4.76 -14.14
CA PRO A 443 5.31 -3.41 -14.57
C PRO A 443 4.16 -2.71 -15.32
N PRO A 444 4.01 -1.38 -15.16
CA PRO A 444 2.91 -0.63 -15.79
C PRO A 444 2.93 -0.69 -17.30
N LEU A 445 4.11 -0.64 -17.89
CA LEU A 445 4.30 -0.66 -19.36
C LEU A 445 4.65 -2.04 -19.93
N ALA A 446 4.53 -3.10 -19.12
CA ALA A 446 4.76 -4.44 -19.61
C ALA A 446 3.73 -4.82 -20.68
N PRO A 447 4.12 -5.58 -21.70
CA PRO A 447 3.19 -6.11 -22.70
C PRO A 447 2.11 -6.97 -22.03
N ALA A 448 1.02 -7.23 -22.73
CA ALA A 448 0.04 -8.23 -22.29
C ALA A 448 0.76 -9.59 -22.08
N PRO A 449 0.33 -10.41 -21.08
CA PRO A 449 0.93 -11.71 -20.85
C PRO A 449 0.88 -12.59 -22.09
N ALA A 450 2.03 -13.16 -22.48
CA ALA A 450 2.16 -13.98 -23.67
C ALA A 450 1.52 -15.36 -23.50
N GLY A 451 1.35 -15.85 -22.26
CA GLY A 451 0.81 -17.17 -22.02
C GLY A 451 0.47 -17.44 -20.55
N GLU A 452 0.06 -18.68 -20.26
CA GLU A 452 -0.40 -19.09 -18.94
C GLU A 452 0.70 -19.02 -17.86
N ALA A 453 1.97 -19.15 -18.23
CA ALA A 453 3.09 -18.98 -17.27
C ALA A 453 3.13 -17.56 -16.72
N ASP A 454 2.94 -16.53 -17.56
CA ASP A 454 2.89 -15.14 -17.16
C ASP A 454 1.66 -14.86 -16.28
N ARG A 455 0.49 -15.36 -16.70
CA ARG A 455 -0.77 -15.20 -15.96
C ARG A 455 -0.69 -15.84 -14.59
N ARG A 456 -0.10 -17.06 -14.48
CA ARG A 456 0.13 -17.73 -13.20
C ARG A 456 1.07 -16.93 -12.30
N GLN A 457 2.13 -16.37 -12.85
CA GLN A 457 3.08 -15.56 -12.09
C GLN A 457 2.42 -14.27 -11.57
N ILE A 458 1.61 -13.58 -12.37
CA ILE A 458 0.86 -12.38 -11.94
C ILE A 458 -0.10 -12.73 -10.78
N ARG A 459 -0.86 -13.83 -10.91
CA ARG A 459 -1.74 -14.31 -9.83
C ARG A 459 -0.95 -14.67 -8.58
N ALA A 460 0.23 -15.24 -8.73
CA ALA A 460 1.10 -15.60 -7.61
C ALA A 460 1.66 -14.37 -6.87
N LEU A 461 1.99 -13.30 -7.59
CA LEU A 461 2.39 -12.01 -7.00
C LEU A 461 1.24 -11.38 -6.21
N TYR A 462 0.04 -11.34 -6.80
CA TYR A 462 -1.16 -10.88 -6.13
C TYR A 462 -1.43 -11.68 -4.84
N ASP A 463 -1.42 -12.99 -4.91
CA ASP A 463 -1.63 -13.85 -3.73
C ASP A 463 -0.52 -13.67 -2.68
N GLY A 464 0.72 -13.38 -3.10
CA GLY A 464 1.82 -13.01 -2.21
C GLY A 464 1.53 -11.72 -1.45
N ALA A 465 0.99 -10.72 -2.14
CA ALA A 465 0.61 -9.45 -1.55
C ALA A 465 -0.58 -9.59 -0.57
N VAL A 466 -1.58 -10.41 -0.92
CA VAL A 466 -2.67 -10.77 0.01
C VAL A 466 -2.13 -11.49 1.24
N ALA A 467 -1.16 -12.40 1.10
CA ALA A 467 -0.57 -13.10 2.25
C ALA A 467 0.25 -12.17 3.17
N ALA A 468 0.90 -11.14 2.61
CA ALA A 468 1.56 -10.11 3.41
C ALA A 468 0.55 -9.29 4.22
N THR A 469 -0.58 -8.96 3.60
CA THR A 469 -1.71 -8.24 4.22
C THR A 469 -2.37 -9.10 5.31
N ASP A 470 -2.64 -10.37 5.03
CA ASP A 470 -3.17 -11.34 6.00
C ASP A 470 -2.33 -11.40 7.28
N ALA A 471 -1.00 -11.53 7.13
CA ALA A 471 -0.09 -11.55 8.27
C ALA A 471 -0.07 -10.22 9.05
N ALA A 472 -0.31 -9.09 8.39
CA ALA A 472 -0.40 -7.78 9.02
C ALA A 472 -1.71 -7.60 9.80
N ILE A 473 -2.83 -8.01 9.21
CA ILE A 473 -4.15 -8.02 9.85
C ILE A 473 -4.12 -8.91 11.09
N GLY A 474 -3.54 -10.12 10.99
CA GLY A 474 -3.39 -11.02 12.12
C GLY A 474 -2.65 -10.38 13.31
N ARG A 475 -1.61 -9.55 13.06
CA ARG A 475 -0.91 -8.82 14.14
C ARG A 475 -1.77 -7.74 14.77
N ILE A 476 -2.60 -7.03 14.00
CA ILE A 476 -3.52 -6.02 14.54
C ILE A 476 -4.57 -6.68 15.42
N LEU A 477 -5.18 -7.77 14.93
CA LEU A 477 -6.20 -8.52 15.69
C LEU A 477 -5.63 -9.14 16.98
N ALA A 478 -4.42 -9.71 16.90
CA ALA A 478 -3.73 -10.24 18.09
C ALA A 478 -3.49 -9.14 19.13
N ARG A 479 -3.06 -7.94 18.70
CA ARG A 479 -2.83 -6.81 19.60
C ARG A 479 -4.15 -6.30 20.25
N LEU A 480 -5.27 -6.26 19.50
CA LEU A 480 -6.57 -5.95 20.10
C LEU A 480 -6.94 -6.93 21.21
N ALA A 481 -6.69 -8.22 20.99
CA ALA A 481 -6.94 -9.27 21.99
C ALA A 481 -6.01 -9.12 23.21
N ASP A 482 -4.71 -8.91 22.98
CA ASP A 482 -3.70 -8.74 24.04
C ASP A 482 -3.97 -7.48 24.89
N ASP A 483 -4.49 -6.42 24.31
CA ASP A 483 -4.88 -5.19 25.01
C ASP A 483 -6.27 -5.28 25.68
N GLY A 484 -7.00 -6.39 25.50
CA GLY A 484 -8.37 -6.57 26.01
C GLY A 484 -9.40 -5.65 25.34
N LEU A 485 -9.12 -5.21 24.10
CA LEU A 485 -10.00 -4.35 23.31
C LEU A 485 -10.92 -5.15 22.38
N ALA A 486 -10.65 -6.45 22.20
CA ALA A 486 -11.39 -7.28 21.23
C ALA A 486 -12.88 -7.34 21.53
N ASP A 487 -13.26 -7.39 22.83
CA ASP A 487 -14.65 -7.49 23.25
C ASP A 487 -15.39 -6.12 23.23
N ASP A 488 -14.64 -5.04 23.05
CA ASP A 488 -15.16 -3.65 22.97
C ASP A 488 -15.01 -3.04 21.56
N THR A 489 -14.67 -3.84 20.55
CA THR A 489 -14.38 -3.33 19.22
C THR A 489 -15.19 -4.05 18.15
N ILE A 490 -16.00 -3.30 17.41
CA ILE A 490 -16.59 -3.75 16.16
C ILE A 490 -15.48 -3.81 15.12
N VAL A 491 -15.25 -4.98 14.52
CA VAL A 491 -14.27 -5.17 13.47
C VAL A 491 -14.99 -5.44 12.15
N VAL A 492 -14.73 -4.63 11.14
CA VAL A 492 -15.24 -4.84 9.79
C VAL A 492 -14.07 -5.07 8.85
N LEU A 493 -14.06 -6.20 8.15
CA LEU A 493 -13.18 -6.45 7.01
C LEU A 493 -13.98 -6.22 5.73
N LEU A 494 -13.43 -5.42 4.82
CA LEU A 494 -13.98 -5.23 3.48
C LEU A 494 -12.88 -4.88 2.47
N ALA A 495 -13.25 -4.89 1.19
CA ALA A 495 -12.45 -4.28 0.14
C ALA A 495 -13.20 -3.11 -0.50
N ASP A 496 -12.47 -2.15 -1.01
CA ASP A 496 -13.02 -1.04 -1.80
C ASP A 496 -13.43 -1.48 -3.21
N HIS A 497 -12.75 -2.48 -3.76
CA HIS A 497 -13.08 -3.23 -4.98
C HIS A 497 -12.24 -4.51 -5.05
N GLY A 498 -12.54 -5.35 -6.04
CA GLY A 498 -11.75 -6.52 -6.39
C GLY A 498 -10.79 -6.25 -7.55
N GLU A 499 -10.37 -7.31 -8.26
CA GLU A 499 -9.33 -7.25 -9.29
C GLU A 499 -9.54 -8.32 -10.35
N ASN A 500 -9.52 -7.97 -11.64
CA ASN A 500 -9.40 -8.94 -12.72
C ASN A 500 -7.95 -9.38 -12.84
N LEU A 501 -7.70 -10.69 -12.90
CA LEU A 501 -6.38 -11.30 -12.93
C LEU A 501 -6.21 -12.26 -14.13
N TYR A 502 -6.72 -11.87 -15.29
CA TYR A 502 -6.78 -12.73 -16.48
C TYR A 502 -7.53 -14.03 -16.20
N ASP A 503 -8.65 -13.94 -15.46
CA ASP A 503 -9.53 -15.09 -15.21
C ASP A 503 -10.09 -15.63 -16.52
N PHE A 504 -10.39 -14.72 -17.47
CA PHE A 504 -10.79 -15.00 -18.85
C PHE A 504 -10.01 -14.11 -19.81
N GLU A 505 -9.80 -14.58 -21.06
CA GLU A 505 -9.01 -13.85 -22.05
C GLU A 505 -9.61 -12.48 -22.41
N ASP A 506 -10.94 -12.39 -22.43
CA ASP A 506 -11.70 -11.19 -22.78
C ASP A 506 -11.88 -10.19 -21.63
N ARG A 507 -11.33 -10.48 -20.41
CA ARG A 507 -11.51 -9.62 -19.23
C ARG A 507 -10.23 -8.95 -18.75
N GLY A 508 -9.09 -9.43 -19.22
CA GLY A 508 -7.79 -8.84 -18.95
C GLY A 508 -7.45 -8.79 -17.47
N MET A 509 -6.89 -7.66 -17.07
CA MET A 509 -6.38 -7.36 -15.73
C MET A 509 -6.85 -5.96 -15.29
N GLY A 510 -6.90 -5.73 -13.98
CA GLY A 510 -7.26 -4.42 -13.41
C GLY A 510 -8.73 -4.31 -13.02
N HIS A 511 -9.18 -3.11 -12.78
CA HIS A 511 -10.52 -2.82 -12.26
C HIS A 511 -11.02 -1.48 -12.81
N GLY A 512 -12.33 -1.26 -12.75
CA GLY A 512 -12.97 0.02 -13.09
C GLY A 512 -13.20 0.27 -14.57
N ASP A 513 -12.54 -0.44 -15.46
CA ASP A 513 -12.64 -0.20 -16.92
C ASP A 513 -13.83 -0.92 -17.55
N HIS A 514 -14.35 -1.97 -16.93
CA HIS A 514 -15.53 -2.72 -17.40
C HIS A 514 -16.29 -3.35 -16.21
N LEU A 515 -17.52 -3.80 -16.48
CA LEU A 515 -18.38 -4.47 -15.50
C LEU A 515 -18.73 -5.91 -15.91
N ARG A 516 -17.94 -6.53 -16.78
CA ARG A 516 -18.07 -7.94 -17.16
C ARG A 516 -17.48 -8.83 -16.07
N GLY A 517 -18.23 -9.84 -15.66
CA GLY A 517 -17.86 -10.69 -14.53
C GLY A 517 -17.97 -9.96 -13.19
N SER A 518 -17.62 -10.63 -12.13
CA SER A 518 -17.74 -10.12 -10.76
C SER A 518 -16.39 -9.95 -10.06
N ALA A 519 -15.26 -10.21 -10.75
CA ALA A 519 -13.95 -10.20 -10.10
C ALA A 519 -13.51 -8.82 -9.56
N ALA A 520 -13.99 -7.73 -10.16
CA ALA A 520 -13.64 -6.37 -9.75
C ALA A 520 -14.67 -5.72 -8.81
N ASP A 521 -15.92 -6.20 -8.78
CA ASP A 521 -17.00 -5.57 -8.02
C ASP A 521 -17.52 -6.41 -6.85
N HIS A 522 -17.28 -7.73 -6.85
CA HIS A 522 -17.61 -8.64 -5.76
C HIS A 522 -16.47 -8.68 -4.73
N VAL A 523 -16.74 -8.18 -3.54
CA VAL A 523 -15.75 -7.96 -2.48
C VAL A 523 -16.08 -8.76 -1.22
N PRO A 524 -15.08 -9.13 -0.40
CA PRO A 524 -15.37 -9.71 0.89
C PRO A 524 -15.92 -8.67 1.84
N TRP A 525 -16.98 -9.03 2.59
CA TRP A 525 -17.45 -8.30 3.76
C TRP A 525 -17.64 -9.24 4.94
N VAL A 526 -17.01 -8.90 6.08
CA VAL A 526 -17.14 -9.64 7.32
C VAL A 526 -17.33 -8.65 8.47
N TRP A 527 -18.31 -8.91 9.33
CA TRP A 527 -18.61 -8.10 10.51
C TRP A 527 -18.45 -8.93 11.78
N LEU A 528 -17.63 -8.45 12.69
CA LEU A 528 -17.60 -8.89 14.09
C LEU A 528 -18.16 -7.76 14.96
N ASP A 529 -19.21 -8.05 15.71
CA ASP A 529 -19.73 -7.12 16.71
C ASP A 529 -19.94 -7.87 18.03
N PRO A 530 -19.04 -7.73 18.99
CA PRO A 530 -19.17 -8.37 20.30
C PRO A 530 -20.26 -7.74 21.16
N HIS A 531 -20.64 -6.48 20.90
CA HIS A 531 -21.69 -5.77 21.67
C HIS A 531 -23.09 -6.25 21.32
N ASP A 532 -23.39 -6.42 20.03
CA ASP A 532 -24.67 -6.95 19.56
C ASP A 532 -24.71 -8.48 19.61
N HIS A 533 -23.64 -9.11 20.16
CA HIS A 533 -23.48 -10.56 20.29
C HIS A 533 -23.80 -11.31 18.97
N LEU A 534 -23.32 -10.76 17.85
CA LEU A 534 -23.55 -11.37 16.54
C LEU A 534 -23.04 -12.80 16.52
N VAL A 535 -23.92 -13.74 16.19
CA VAL A 535 -23.55 -15.14 16.00
C VAL A 535 -22.99 -15.29 14.59
N PRO A 536 -21.83 -15.94 14.41
CA PRO A 536 -21.26 -16.17 13.08
C PRO A 536 -22.25 -16.92 12.17
N HIS A 537 -22.50 -16.38 11.00
CA HIS A 537 -23.33 -17.01 9.95
C HIS A 537 -23.03 -16.39 8.60
N ASP A 538 -23.46 -17.07 7.55
CA ASP A 538 -23.34 -16.61 6.19
C ASP A 538 -24.66 -15.93 5.75
N VAL A 539 -24.55 -14.78 5.11
CA VAL A 539 -25.65 -14.04 4.53
C VAL A 539 -25.57 -14.19 3.00
N PRO A 540 -26.45 -14.99 2.40
CA PRO A 540 -26.43 -15.23 0.95
C PRO A 540 -27.01 -14.07 0.13
N GLY A 541 -27.76 -13.15 0.75
CA GLY A 541 -28.41 -12.06 0.07
C GLY A 541 -27.45 -10.96 -0.35
N LEU A 542 -27.75 -10.33 -1.49
CA LEU A 542 -27.01 -9.22 -2.05
C LEU A 542 -26.98 -8.00 -1.11
N VAL A 543 -25.79 -7.41 -0.91
CA VAL A 543 -25.56 -6.15 -0.19
C VAL A 543 -24.61 -5.25 -0.99
N ARG A 544 -24.57 -3.93 -0.63
CA ARG A 544 -23.86 -2.92 -1.43
C ARG A 544 -22.98 -2.06 -0.55
N ASP A 545 -21.92 -1.49 -1.12
CA ASP A 545 -21.02 -0.54 -0.45
C ASP A 545 -21.78 0.67 0.15
N VAL A 546 -22.82 1.14 -0.51
CA VAL A 546 -23.68 2.25 -0.05
C VAL A 546 -24.42 1.94 1.27
N ASP A 547 -24.56 0.66 1.65
CA ASP A 547 -25.26 0.21 2.85
C ASP A 547 -24.38 0.25 4.12
N PHE A 548 -23.05 0.50 4.00
CA PHE A 548 -22.13 0.51 5.13
C PHE A 548 -22.41 1.63 6.13
N ALA A 549 -22.48 2.88 5.66
CA ALA A 549 -22.63 4.04 6.54
C ALA A 549 -23.94 4.01 7.34
N PRO A 550 -25.13 3.74 6.76
CA PRO A 550 -26.37 3.65 7.51
C PRO A 550 -26.38 2.46 8.48
N THR A 551 -25.79 1.33 8.12
CA THR A 551 -25.70 0.15 9.00
C THR A 551 -24.84 0.44 10.23
N LEU A 552 -23.62 0.96 10.06
CA LEU A 552 -22.76 1.27 11.19
C LEU A 552 -23.35 2.37 12.07
N SER A 553 -23.92 3.42 11.49
CA SER A 553 -24.60 4.47 12.25
C SER A 553 -25.73 3.90 13.12
N LYS A 554 -26.50 2.97 12.57
CA LYS A 554 -27.61 2.32 13.31
C LYS A 554 -27.11 1.41 14.42
N LEU A 555 -26.05 0.62 14.19
CA LEU A 555 -25.43 -0.22 15.23
C LEU A 555 -24.89 0.62 16.40
N LEU A 556 -24.32 1.76 16.10
CA LEU A 556 -23.80 2.68 17.10
C LEU A 556 -24.86 3.58 17.77
N GLY A 557 -26.13 3.51 17.32
CA GLY A 557 -27.20 4.35 17.81
C GLY A 557 -27.02 5.84 17.54
N ILE A 558 -26.28 6.20 16.47
CA ILE A 558 -26.05 7.58 16.04
C ILE A 558 -26.85 7.92 14.80
N PRO A 559 -27.15 9.21 14.55
CA PRO A 559 -27.82 9.61 13.31
C PRO A 559 -26.99 9.24 12.08
N SER A 560 -27.65 8.63 11.08
CA SER A 560 -27.03 8.46 9.77
C SER A 560 -27.03 9.79 9.00
N PRO A 561 -25.98 10.11 8.24
CA PRO A 561 -26.09 11.16 7.22
C PRO A 561 -27.17 10.79 6.20
N PRO A 562 -27.69 11.74 5.40
CA PRO A 562 -28.55 11.43 4.28
C PRO A 562 -27.91 10.35 3.39
N THR A 563 -28.60 9.25 3.15
CA THR A 563 -28.04 8.06 2.50
C THR A 563 -28.99 7.48 1.46
N ASP A 564 -28.42 6.83 0.44
CA ASP A 564 -29.12 5.99 -0.55
C ASP A 564 -29.11 4.51 -0.12
N GLY A 565 -28.31 4.16 0.88
CA GLY A 565 -28.21 2.82 1.42
C GLY A 565 -29.25 2.49 2.46
N VAL A 566 -29.30 1.23 2.86
CA VAL A 566 -30.20 0.69 3.89
C VAL A 566 -29.43 0.10 5.07
N ASP A 567 -30.12 -0.06 6.21
CA ASP A 567 -29.58 -0.73 7.38
C ASP A 567 -29.57 -2.26 7.19
N LEU A 568 -28.39 -2.87 7.20
CA LEU A 568 -28.17 -4.31 7.12
C LEU A 568 -28.34 -5.02 8.48
N GLY A 569 -28.67 -4.32 9.56
CA GLY A 569 -28.84 -4.89 10.89
C GLY A 569 -29.73 -6.14 10.94
N PRO A 570 -30.86 -6.24 10.20
CA PRO A 570 -31.66 -7.46 10.13
C PRO A 570 -30.89 -8.67 9.56
N LEU A 571 -29.98 -8.47 8.62
CA LEU A 571 -29.11 -9.52 8.08
C LEU A 571 -28.02 -9.89 9.08
N LEU A 572 -27.37 -8.90 9.67
CA LEU A 572 -26.33 -9.10 10.69
C LEU A 572 -26.82 -9.90 11.90
N ARG A 573 -28.07 -9.70 12.32
CA ARG A 573 -28.68 -10.45 13.44
C ARG A 573 -29.36 -11.77 13.01
N GLY A 574 -29.27 -12.15 11.74
CA GLY A 574 -29.88 -13.37 11.21
C GLY A 574 -31.42 -13.38 11.26
N THR A 575 -32.07 -12.23 11.44
CA THR A 575 -33.53 -12.13 11.45
C THR A 575 -34.12 -12.11 10.04
N LYS A 576 -33.29 -11.83 9.04
CA LYS A 576 -33.57 -11.98 7.61
C LYS A 576 -32.38 -12.59 6.92
N SER A 577 -32.60 -13.31 5.84
CA SER A 577 -31.53 -13.86 4.96
C SER A 577 -31.27 -13.00 3.74
N THR A 578 -32.21 -12.16 3.34
CA THR A 578 -32.11 -11.20 2.24
C THR A 578 -32.96 -9.94 2.53
N LEU A 579 -32.64 -8.87 1.84
CA LEU A 579 -33.41 -7.63 1.80
C LEU A 579 -33.95 -7.34 0.38
N ASP A 580 -33.78 -8.26 -0.56
CA ASP A 580 -34.20 -8.16 -1.97
C ASP A 580 -33.67 -6.87 -2.65
N LEU A 581 -32.37 -6.61 -2.48
CA LEU A 581 -31.73 -5.40 -2.97
C LEU A 581 -31.26 -5.54 -4.43
N ASP A 582 -31.28 -4.40 -5.12
CA ASP A 582 -30.68 -4.24 -6.43
C ASP A 582 -29.32 -3.52 -6.29
N ALA A 583 -28.23 -4.06 -6.87
CA ALA A 583 -26.94 -3.38 -6.94
C ALA A 583 -26.79 -2.66 -8.28
N PHE A 584 -26.66 -1.34 -8.20
CA PHE A 584 -26.37 -0.48 -9.34
C PHE A 584 -24.87 -0.21 -9.43
N GLN A 585 -24.31 -0.32 -10.62
CA GLN A 585 -22.88 -0.21 -10.86
C GLN A 585 -22.58 0.69 -12.04
N GLU A 586 -21.42 1.38 -12.00
CA GLU A 586 -20.87 2.08 -13.15
C GLU A 586 -19.34 1.94 -13.22
N THR A 587 -18.80 1.99 -14.45
CA THR A 587 -17.35 2.05 -14.63
C THR A 587 -16.77 3.38 -14.18
N GLU A 588 -15.46 3.40 -14.05
CA GLU A 588 -14.68 4.62 -13.79
C GLU A 588 -14.25 5.29 -15.10
N LEU A 589 -13.36 6.27 -15.03
CA LEU A 589 -12.60 6.85 -16.14
C LEU A 589 -11.61 5.82 -16.70
N TRP A 590 -11.57 5.63 -18.00
CA TRP A 590 -10.65 4.68 -18.62
C TRP A 590 -9.22 5.20 -18.65
N PHE A 591 -8.30 4.45 -18.08
CA PHE A 591 -6.88 4.79 -18.09
C PHE A 591 -6.21 4.47 -19.43
N THR A 592 -6.73 3.49 -20.17
CA THR A 592 -6.19 3.03 -21.43
C THR A 592 -7.20 3.19 -22.56
N SER A 593 -6.71 3.49 -23.77
CA SER A 593 -7.55 3.53 -24.97
C SER A 593 -7.92 2.15 -25.52
N ASN A 594 -7.15 1.13 -25.17
CA ASN A 594 -7.29 -0.24 -25.68
C ASN A 594 -7.02 -1.21 -24.53
N GLY A 595 -8.08 -1.75 -23.92
CA GLY A 595 -7.97 -2.87 -22.98
C GLY A 595 -8.35 -4.18 -23.66
N PRO A 596 -7.90 -5.34 -23.15
CA PRO A 596 -8.43 -6.63 -23.56
C PRO A 596 -9.95 -6.66 -23.36
N GLY A 597 -10.71 -7.12 -24.35
CA GLY A 597 -12.17 -7.19 -24.29
C GLY A 597 -12.90 -5.90 -24.67
N PHE A 598 -12.20 -4.87 -25.15
CA PHE A 598 -12.79 -3.63 -25.65
C PHE A 598 -12.35 -3.35 -27.08
N GLY A 599 -13.10 -3.87 -28.02
CA GLY A 599 -13.01 -3.39 -29.39
C GLY A 599 -13.38 -1.89 -29.46
N PRO A 600 -12.91 -1.18 -30.50
CA PRO A 600 -13.28 0.23 -30.70
C PRO A 600 -14.78 0.45 -30.84
N ASP A 601 -15.57 -0.60 -31.10
CA ASP A 601 -17.02 -0.57 -31.25
C ASP A 601 -17.78 -1.01 -29.98
N GLU A 602 -17.06 -1.35 -28.90
CA GLU A 602 -17.68 -1.79 -27.65
C GLU A 602 -17.81 -0.67 -26.59
N ARG A 603 -17.35 0.55 -26.88
CA ARG A 603 -17.41 1.71 -25.99
C ARG A 603 -17.45 3.04 -26.74
N LEU A 604 -17.91 4.11 -26.08
CA LEU A 604 -17.71 5.47 -26.56
C LEU A 604 -16.27 5.89 -26.27
N PRO A 605 -15.43 6.11 -27.29
CA PRO A 605 -14.04 6.48 -27.07
C PRO A 605 -13.91 7.94 -26.71
N TYR A 606 -12.97 8.22 -25.80
CA TYR A 606 -12.40 9.54 -25.53
C TYR A 606 -10.87 9.39 -25.33
N PRO A 607 -10.09 10.50 -25.32
CA PRO A 607 -8.65 10.43 -25.12
C PRO A 607 -8.26 9.72 -23.81
N THR A 608 -7.03 9.21 -23.77
CA THR A 608 -6.47 8.61 -22.55
C THR A 608 -6.41 9.64 -21.40
N ILE A 609 -6.10 9.18 -20.20
CA ILE A 609 -6.01 10.02 -19.00
C ILE A 609 -5.16 11.29 -19.22
N THR A 610 -4.04 11.19 -19.91
CA THR A 610 -3.17 12.35 -20.25
C THR A 610 -3.85 13.34 -21.18
N GLY A 611 -4.80 12.90 -22.00
CA GLY A 611 -5.56 13.73 -22.91
C GLY A 611 -6.76 14.43 -22.30
N VAL A 612 -7.28 13.93 -21.16
CA VAL A 612 -8.49 14.46 -20.51
C VAL A 612 -8.22 15.10 -19.15
N SER A 613 -7.04 14.88 -18.55
CA SER A 613 -6.63 15.48 -17.28
C SER A 613 -5.83 16.76 -17.47
N ASP A 614 -5.77 17.56 -16.43
CA ASP A 614 -4.93 18.74 -16.31
C ASP A 614 -4.40 18.85 -14.88
N MET A 615 -3.55 19.82 -14.64
CA MET A 615 -2.88 20.06 -13.39
C MET A 615 -3.29 21.42 -12.82
N ALA A 616 -3.79 21.42 -11.59
CA ALA A 616 -4.13 22.62 -10.85
C ALA A 616 -2.90 23.44 -10.44
N PRO A 617 -3.06 24.71 -10.05
CA PRO A 617 -1.94 25.53 -9.55
C PRO A 617 -1.21 24.96 -8.35
N ASP A 618 -1.87 24.16 -7.51
CA ASP A 618 -1.33 23.45 -6.34
C ASP A 618 -0.74 22.08 -6.68
N ASP A 619 -0.58 21.77 -7.98
CA ASP A 619 -0.02 20.54 -8.56
C ASP A 619 -0.92 19.29 -8.44
N ASP A 620 -2.16 19.46 -7.99
CA ASP A 620 -3.16 18.38 -8.00
C ASP A 620 -3.61 18.04 -9.44
N ILE A 621 -3.88 16.76 -9.69
CA ILE A 621 -4.31 16.28 -11.01
C ILE A 621 -5.83 16.15 -11.01
N TYR A 622 -6.50 16.74 -11.98
CA TYR A 622 -7.97 16.71 -12.10
C TYR A 622 -8.43 16.45 -13.54
N LEU A 623 -9.65 15.92 -13.68
CA LEU A 623 -10.31 15.80 -14.98
C LEU A 623 -10.73 17.19 -15.47
N ARG A 624 -10.35 17.54 -16.70
CA ARG A 624 -10.73 18.83 -17.31
C ARG A 624 -12.27 18.94 -17.45
N PRO A 625 -12.86 20.11 -17.11
CA PRO A 625 -14.32 20.30 -17.11
C PRO A 625 -14.99 19.94 -18.41
N GLU A 626 -14.36 20.22 -19.56
CA GLU A 626 -14.92 19.91 -20.88
C GLU A 626 -15.07 18.41 -21.17
N TRP A 627 -14.40 17.54 -20.40
CA TRP A 627 -14.50 16.08 -20.54
C TRP A 627 -15.45 15.40 -19.54
N GLN A 628 -15.92 16.12 -18.51
CA GLN A 628 -16.75 15.55 -17.45
C GLN A 628 -17.99 14.85 -17.98
N ASP A 629 -18.76 15.55 -18.80
CA ASP A 629 -20.00 14.99 -19.38
C ASP A 629 -19.71 13.81 -20.31
N THR A 630 -18.67 13.93 -21.14
CA THR A 630 -18.24 12.85 -22.05
C THR A 630 -17.88 11.58 -21.26
N VAL A 631 -17.11 11.73 -20.19
CA VAL A 631 -16.72 10.60 -19.33
C VAL A 631 -17.95 9.97 -18.67
N VAL A 632 -18.91 10.78 -18.18
CA VAL A 632 -20.14 10.27 -17.55
C VAL A 632 -21.03 9.54 -18.56
N VAL A 633 -21.19 10.08 -19.77
CA VAL A 633 -21.98 9.45 -20.86
C VAL A 633 -21.36 8.13 -21.30
N ALA A 634 -20.03 8.08 -21.37
CA ALA A 634 -19.31 6.89 -21.87
C ALA A 634 -19.27 5.71 -20.89
N LYS A 635 -19.62 5.90 -19.62
CA LYS A 635 -19.57 4.83 -18.60
C LYS A 635 -20.46 3.65 -18.96
N HIS A 636 -19.94 2.45 -18.83
CA HIS A 636 -20.76 1.26 -18.73
C HIS A 636 -21.52 1.27 -17.41
N ARG A 637 -22.73 0.71 -17.40
CA ARG A 637 -23.54 0.58 -16.19
C ARG A 637 -24.15 -0.80 -16.10
N ALA A 638 -24.38 -1.26 -14.89
CA ALA A 638 -25.03 -2.53 -14.66
C ALA A 638 -26.09 -2.42 -13.55
N LEU A 639 -27.08 -3.28 -13.66
CA LEU A 639 -28.00 -3.62 -12.59
C LEU A 639 -27.85 -5.11 -12.29
N ARG A 640 -27.47 -5.45 -11.06
CA ARG A 640 -27.37 -6.81 -10.55
C ARG A 640 -28.48 -7.06 -9.52
N THR A 641 -29.14 -8.18 -9.64
CA THR A 641 -30.03 -8.79 -8.63
C THR A 641 -29.42 -10.11 -8.16
N ASP A 642 -30.06 -10.84 -7.27
CA ASP A 642 -29.58 -12.18 -6.85
C ASP A 642 -29.45 -13.16 -8.04
N ARG A 643 -30.26 -13.01 -9.09
CA ARG A 643 -30.24 -13.91 -10.23
C ARG A 643 -29.72 -13.29 -11.53
N TRP A 644 -30.03 -12.03 -11.79
CA TRP A 644 -29.82 -11.42 -13.10
C TRP A 644 -28.83 -10.29 -13.06
N LYS A 645 -28.04 -10.13 -14.13
CA LYS A 645 -27.23 -8.93 -14.36
C LYS A 645 -27.50 -8.38 -15.74
N LEU A 646 -28.00 -7.14 -15.80
CA LEU A 646 -28.16 -6.39 -17.04
C LEU A 646 -27.04 -5.41 -17.21
N LEU A 647 -26.40 -5.41 -18.38
CA LEU A 647 -25.31 -4.53 -18.74
C LEU A 647 -25.73 -3.50 -19.79
N TYR A 648 -25.45 -2.23 -19.53
CA TYR A 648 -25.61 -1.09 -20.44
C TYR A 648 -24.22 -0.64 -20.91
N ARG A 649 -23.97 -0.67 -22.22
CA ARG A 649 -22.70 -0.27 -22.83
C ARG A 649 -22.95 0.70 -23.99
N PRO A 650 -22.74 2.03 -23.79
CA PRO A 650 -22.88 3.00 -24.87
C PRO A 650 -21.71 2.89 -25.84
N THR A 651 -22.02 2.85 -27.13
CA THR A 651 -21.02 2.76 -28.22
C THR A 651 -21.32 3.79 -29.33
N ARG A 652 -20.43 3.92 -30.31
CA ARG A 652 -20.68 4.79 -31.46
C ARG A 652 -21.87 4.36 -32.33
N GLN A 653 -22.22 3.07 -32.29
CA GLN A 653 -23.25 2.48 -33.15
C GLN A 653 -24.62 2.40 -32.42
N GLY A 654 -24.65 2.65 -31.14
CA GLY A 654 -25.84 2.52 -30.32
C GLY A 654 -25.50 2.02 -28.92
N VAL A 655 -26.51 1.70 -28.14
CA VAL A 655 -26.32 1.08 -26.82
C VAL A 655 -26.39 -0.43 -26.97
N LEU A 656 -25.34 -1.10 -26.51
CA LEU A 656 -25.32 -2.55 -26.40
C LEU A 656 -25.85 -2.97 -25.04
N TRP A 657 -26.91 -3.74 -25.02
CA TRP A 657 -27.47 -4.37 -23.85
C TRP A 657 -27.06 -5.84 -23.80
N SER A 658 -26.77 -6.38 -22.63
CA SER A 658 -26.53 -7.80 -22.40
C SER A 658 -27.16 -8.22 -21.09
N LEU A 659 -27.76 -9.42 -21.05
CA LEU A 659 -28.39 -10.00 -19.88
C LEU A 659 -27.73 -11.35 -19.52
N TYR A 660 -27.41 -11.54 -18.25
CA TYR A 660 -26.80 -12.78 -17.75
C TYR A 660 -27.66 -13.40 -16.65
N ASP A 661 -27.86 -14.71 -16.70
CA ASP A 661 -28.50 -15.51 -15.63
C ASP A 661 -27.42 -16.04 -14.67
N LEU A 662 -27.13 -15.30 -13.62
CA LEU A 662 -26.05 -15.58 -12.68
C LEU A 662 -26.23 -16.90 -11.90
N GLN A 663 -27.46 -17.42 -11.84
CA GLN A 663 -27.73 -18.71 -11.20
C GLN A 663 -27.19 -19.88 -12.02
N HIS A 664 -27.22 -19.77 -13.35
CA HIS A 664 -26.79 -20.80 -14.28
C HIS A 664 -25.45 -20.48 -14.94
N ASP A 665 -25.09 -19.21 -15.01
CA ASP A 665 -23.86 -18.68 -15.60
C ASP A 665 -23.24 -17.60 -14.71
N PRO A 666 -22.69 -17.97 -13.53
CA PRO A 666 -22.06 -17.01 -12.61
C PRO A 666 -20.82 -16.31 -13.23
N ASP A 667 -20.25 -16.88 -14.28
CA ASP A 667 -19.13 -16.34 -15.01
C ASP A 667 -19.54 -15.35 -16.13
N GLU A 668 -20.84 -15.12 -16.36
CA GLU A 668 -21.35 -14.16 -17.34
C GLU A 668 -20.82 -14.41 -18.77
N ARG A 669 -20.85 -15.66 -19.22
CA ARG A 669 -20.32 -16.09 -20.52
C ARG A 669 -21.34 -16.11 -21.62
N GLN A 670 -22.62 -16.28 -21.28
CA GLN A 670 -23.72 -16.42 -22.21
C GLN A 670 -24.71 -15.27 -22.07
N ASP A 671 -24.80 -14.42 -23.09
CA ASP A 671 -25.82 -13.37 -23.15
C ASP A 671 -27.18 -14.00 -23.51
N VAL A 672 -28.12 -13.93 -22.57
CA VAL A 672 -29.47 -14.49 -22.69
C VAL A 672 -30.55 -13.41 -22.89
N LEU A 673 -30.16 -12.21 -23.34
CA LEU A 673 -31.07 -11.08 -23.54
C LEU A 673 -32.23 -11.42 -24.48
N ALA A 674 -31.94 -12.12 -25.58
CA ALA A 674 -32.95 -12.52 -26.56
C ALA A 674 -33.93 -13.59 -26.03
N GLU A 675 -33.48 -14.39 -25.04
CA GLU A 675 -34.27 -15.47 -24.44
C GLU A 675 -35.21 -14.98 -23.34
N HIS A 676 -34.85 -13.84 -22.69
CA HIS A 676 -35.59 -13.27 -21.55
C HIS A 676 -35.91 -11.77 -21.74
N PRO A 677 -36.63 -11.38 -22.82
CA PRO A 677 -36.89 -9.98 -23.14
C PRO A 677 -37.71 -9.24 -22.06
N ASP A 678 -38.63 -9.92 -21.38
CA ASP A 678 -39.45 -9.32 -20.33
C ASP A 678 -38.62 -8.98 -19.10
N VAL A 679 -37.69 -9.85 -18.72
CA VAL A 679 -36.73 -9.61 -17.63
C VAL A 679 -35.81 -8.44 -18.00
N ALA A 680 -35.28 -8.46 -19.21
CA ALA A 680 -34.43 -7.38 -19.71
C ALA A 680 -35.11 -6.03 -19.67
N ALA A 681 -36.37 -5.93 -20.15
CA ALA A 681 -37.16 -4.69 -20.12
C ALA A 681 -37.44 -4.18 -18.71
N SER A 682 -37.73 -5.09 -17.76
CA SER A 682 -37.95 -4.72 -16.36
C SER A 682 -36.67 -4.15 -15.71
N LEU A 683 -35.53 -4.80 -15.92
CA LEU A 683 -34.22 -4.36 -15.36
C LEU A 683 -33.72 -3.08 -16.05
N GLU A 684 -33.96 -2.95 -17.36
CA GLU A 684 -33.65 -1.73 -18.12
C GLU A 684 -34.42 -0.52 -17.55
N HIS A 685 -35.70 -0.70 -17.27
CA HIS A 685 -36.51 0.36 -16.66
C HIS A 685 -35.92 0.80 -15.31
N LYS A 686 -35.57 -0.13 -14.44
CA LYS A 686 -34.93 0.16 -13.14
C LYS A 686 -33.58 0.86 -13.30
N LEU A 687 -32.72 0.36 -14.20
CA LEU A 687 -31.41 0.94 -14.45
C LEU A 687 -31.51 2.37 -15.00
N LYS A 688 -32.37 2.60 -15.98
CA LYS A 688 -32.66 3.95 -16.52
C LYS A 688 -33.20 4.89 -15.45
N ALA A 689 -34.09 4.41 -14.58
CA ALA A 689 -34.59 5.20 -13.44
C ALA A 689 -33.48 5.62 -12.48
N TRP A 690 -32.53 4.71 -12.18
CA TRP A 690 -31.37 5.04 -11.35
C TRP A 690 -30.42 6.03 -12.05
N MET A 691 -30.15 5.85 -13.34
CA MET A 691 -29.32 6.77 -14.12
C MET A 691 -29.88 8.20 -14.16
N LEU A 692 -31.21 8.34 -14.18
CA LEU A 692 -31.93 9.62 -14.21
C LEU A 692 -32.04 10.31 -12.83
N GLN A 693 -31.59 9.68 -11.76
CA GLN A 693 -31.41 10.36 -10.47
C GLN A 693 -30.32 11.45 -10.53
N ASP A 694 -29.39 11.38 -11.52
CA ASP A 694 -28.49 12.50 -11.81
C ASP A 694 -29.28 13.67 -12.43
N PRO A 695 -29.46 14.79 -11.72
CA PRO A 695 -30.30 15.89 -12.19
C PRO A 695 -29.77 16.59 -13.44
N ARG A 696 -28.49 16.39 -13.77
CA ARG A 696 -27.83 16.97 -14.95
C ARG A 696 -28.07 16.17 -16.22
N MET A 697 -28.59 14.93 -16.10
CA MET A 697 -28.70 13.97 -17.20
C MET A 697 -30.13 13.74 -17.62
N THR A 698 -30.32 13.34 -18.87
CA THR A 698 -31.56 12.91 -19.47
C THR A 698 -31.34 11.75 -20.45
N MET A 699 -32.41 11.10 -20.89
CA MET A 699 -32.30 10.09 -21.96
C MET A 699 -32.66 10.73 -23.31
N ARG A 700 -31.84 10.42 -24.34
CA ARG A 700 -32.12 10.68 -25.74
C ARG A 700 -32.08 9.35 -26.49
N GLY A 701 -33.28 8.77 -26.78
CA GLY A 701 -33.35 7.36 -27.13
C GLY A 701 -32.85 6.51 -25.97
N ASP A 702 -31.91 5.60 -26.25
CA ASP A 702 -31.26 4.76 -25.22
C ASP A 702 -30.03 5.38 -24.59
N PHE A 703 -29.55 6.53 -25.07
CA PHE A 703 -28.36 7.16 -24.55
C PHE A 703 -28.68 8.06 -23.36
N LEU A 704 -27.90 7.92 -22.28
CA LEU A 704 -27.81 8.93 -21.25
C LEU A 704 -26.98 10.11 -21.78
N VAL A 705 -27.53 11.31 -21.73
CA VAL A 705 -26.89 12.54 -22.25
C VAL A 705 -27.08 13.70 -21.28
N PRO A 706 -26.24 14.74 -21.29
CA PRO A 706 -26.50 15.99 -20.55
C PRO A 706 -27.80 16.63 -20.99
N LYS A 707 -28.47 17.32 -20.05
CA LYS A 707 -29.68 18.13 -20.33
C LYS A 707 -29.40 19.30 -21.23
#